data_750def2a99057537ce5384b7eeaa191e
#
_entry.id   750def2a99057537ce5384b7eeaa191e
#
_cell.length_a   1.000
_cell.length_b   1.000
_cell.length_c   1.000
_cell.angle_alpha   90.00
_cell.angle_beta   90.00
_cell.angle_gamma   90.00
#
_symmetry.space_group_name_H-M   'P 1'
#
loop_
_entity.id
_entity.type
_entity.pdbx_description
1 polymer ?
#
loop_
_entity_poly.entity_id
_entity_poly.type
_entity_poly.pdbx_seq_one_letter_code
_entity_poly.pdbx_strand_id
1 'polypeptide(L)'
;EGLRRAVAGEPWADRVELRAASALETESLPEGFFDTVVLNSVVQYFPGARYAVEVLRKAVRLLAPGGRIFVGDVRDLRHHRTFAAAVALHDADATADLAALRTAVEREVMLENELLLSPDFFAGLPAEIPAVEAADIGLKRSAHHNELSCYRYDVVLRTAPAADADAPQPPVLRWGRDITGLDRLADALGDGTGLRIVRVPDARTAAHRAAVTALDNGSDPEVVLARLRGPAPAGLPGPEDFHRAAARLGHRAALIPAPGEPGAYDVLLLPGTADHAPLGRYRAPAEAAALPLWAHAGDPRRADDHAALVARVRADLAERLPEYMVPGFFAVLDRLPLTPNGKVDHRALPAVGRRTTAPGRPPRSPQEEVLCALFAEVLGVPSVGVDDDFFALGGHSLLAARLINRVRATLGTELAVRALFETPTVAGLADRLGVSDGSDAFDVMLPLRRGGDRAPLFCLHPAGGVSWVYSGLLRWLDPGRPVYGIQARGLTRPGTTPATIAELAAEYADEIRAVQPAGPYHLLGWSLGGLLAHAVAATLEARGQKVATLALMDAYPDIERPAGGQDPAELTRGIHQVLLTEAGVDPARAQGRDLDRAEVVALLKEGGTALAGLMDEDRVEAFTDVFVHCSRMMFDPPLGAVRSDVLFFAATRGAVDGAPGADRWRRYTTGTLTVHEVACSHAQMVEPEHIRTIGTVLAAHLDSAG
;
A
#
# COMPACT_ATOMS: atom_id res chain seq x y z
N GLU A 1 25.58 1.99 7.37
CA GLU A 1 26.44 1.05 6.61
C GLU A 1 26.27 1.25 5.09
N GLY A 2 25.03 1.21 4.56
CA GLY A 2 24.74 1.44 3.14
C GLY A 2 25.28 2.78 2.62
N LEU A 3 25.04 3.87 3.34
CA LEU A 3 25.53 5.20 2.96
C LEU A 3 27.07 5.29 2.96
N ARG A 4 27.74 4.63 3.93
CA ARG A 4 29.21 4.56 3.95
C ARG A 4 29.77 3.85 2.72
N ARG A 5 29.12 2.76 2.28
CA ARG A 5 29.52 2.05 1.05
C ARG A 5 29.28 2.90 -0.20
N ALA A 6 28.15 3.59 -0.28
CA ALA A 6 27.84 4.45 -1.40
C ALA A 6 28.82 5.62 -1.53
N VAL A 7 29.25 6.22 -0.42
CA VAL A 7 30.21 7.35 -0.42
C VAL A 7 31.64 6.91 -0.67
N ALA A 8 32.05 5.71 -0.24
CA ALA A 8 33.44 5.26 -0.26
C ALA A 8 34.09 5.23 -1.66
N GLY A 9 33.30 5.14 -2.73
CA GLY A 9 33.79 5.14 -4.13
C GLY A 9 33.83 6.52 -4.79
N GLU A 10 33.35 7.56 -4.11
CA GLU A 10 33.22 8.88 -4.72
C GLU A 10 34.48 9.75 -4.61
N PRO A 11 34.79 10.62 -5.60
CA PRO A 11 35.98 11.46 -5.59
C PRO A 11 36.04 12.48 -4.46
N TRP A 12 34.96 12.65 -3.72
CA TRP A 12 34.78 13.61 -2.61
C TRP A 12 34.60 12.91 -1.26
N ALA A 13 34.81 11.56 -1.18
CA ALA A 13 34.60 10.76 0.02
C ALA A 13 35.40 11.24 1.23
N ASP A 14 36.64 11.72 1.01
CA ASP A 14 37.54 12.27 2.02
C ASP A 14 37.06 13.59 2.66
N ARG A 15 36.07 14.25 2.03
CA ARG A 15 35.45 15.49 2.53
C ARG A 15 34.14 15.25 3.24
N VAL A 16 33.71 14.01 3.38
CA VAL A 16 32.44 13.64 4.00
C VAL A 16 32.68 12.85 5.29
N GLU A 17 32.15 13.33 6.38
CA GLU A 17 32.11 12.60 7.63
C GLU A 17 30.69 12.10 7.90
N LEU A 18 30.52 10.80 8.09
CA LEU A 18 29.25 10.13 8.37
C LEU A 18 29.16 9.73 9.85
N ARG A 19 28.17 10.27 10.55
CA ARG A 19 27.88 9.97 11.96
C ARG A 19 26.45 9.42 12.09
N ALA A 20 26.29 8.41 12.93
CA ALA A 20 24.98 7.91 13.36
C ALA A 20 24.66 8.55 14.70
N ALA A 21 23.81 9.57 14.70
CA ALA A 21 23.46 10.34 15.90
C ALA A 21 22.05 10.92 15.74
N SER A 22 21.37 11.17 16.86
CA SER A 22 20.13 11.93 16.91
C SER A 22 20.38 13.40 16.51
N ALA A 23 19.39 14.08 15.96
CA ALA A 23 19.47 15.50 15.64
C ALA A 23 19.74 16.41 16.87
N LEU A 24 19.52 15.90 18.09
CA LEU A 24 19.86 16.58 19.34
C LEU A 24 21.28 16.30 19.83
N GLU A 25 21.97 15.30 19.31
CA GLU A 25 23.33 14.93 19.74
C GLU A 25 24.36 15.73 18.94
N THR A 26 24.52 17.00 19.29
CA THR A 26 25.40 17.96 18.58
C THR A 26 26.69 18.30 19.37
N GLU A 27 26.88 17.74 20.55
CA GLU A 27 27.96 18.10 21.49
C GLU A 27 29.37 17.81 20.93
N SER A 28 29.48 16.90 19.98
CA SER A 28 30.75 16.57 19.31
C SER A 28 31.03 17.43 18.07
N LEU A 29 30.13 18.34 17.71
CA LEU A 29 30.29 19.24 16.58
C LEU A 29 30.83 20.61 17.03
N PRO A 30 31.72 21.25 16.25
CA PRO A 30 32.25 22.55 16.59
C PRO A 30 31.18 23.64 16.53
N GLU A 31 31.06 24.44 17.57
CA GLU A 31 30.19 25.60 17.61
C GLU A 31 30.77 26.73 16.74
N GLY A 32 29.90 27.54 16.12
CA GLY A 32 30.29 28.69 15.32
C GLY A 32 31.07 28.35 14.03
N PHE A 33 30.94 27.15 13.51
CA PHE A 33 31.82 26.64 12.45
C PHE A 33 31.14 26.53 11.07
N PHE A 34 29.88 26.13 11.03
CA PHE A 34 29.21 25.77 9.77
C PHE A 34 28.57 26.98 9.10
N ASP A 35 28.76 27.16 7.81
CA ASP A 35 28.09 28.19 7.00
C ASP A 35 26.62 27.84 6.76
N THR A 36 26.32 26.55 6.65
CA THR A 36 24.97 26.08 6.35
C THR A 36 24.69 24.76 7.10
N VAL A 37 23.56 24.71 7.78
CA VAL A 37 22.98 23.47 8.32
C VAL A 37 21.77 23.10 7.46
N VAL A 38 21.65 21.84 7.06
CA VAL A 38 20.57 21.34 6.20
C VAL A 38 19.76 20.26 6.93
N LEU A 39 18.46 20.51 7.04
CA LEU A 39 17.45 19.59 7.57
C LEU A 39 16.44 19.31 6.44
N ASN A 40 16.71 18.32 5.59
CA ASN A 40 15.87 18.03 4.44
C ASN A 40 15.16 16.70 4.57
N SER A 41 13.84 16.70 4.41
CA SER A 41 12.96 15.50 4.50
C SER A 41 13.09 14.74 5.82
N VAL A 42 13.35 15.44 6.93
CA VAL A 42 13.50 14.83 8.27
C VAL A 42 12.59 15.45 9.33
N VAL A 43 12.18 16.71 9.16
CA VAL A 43 11.44 17.47 10.16
C VAL A 43 10.06 16.88 10.42
N GLN A 44 9.45 16.29 9.41
CA GLN A 44 8.16 15.61 9.52
C GLN A 44 8.19 14.40 10.48
N TYR A 45 9.35 13.80 10.71
CA TYR A 45 9.51 12.65 11.64
C TYR A 45 9.85 13.08 13.08
N PHE A 46 9.89 14.38 13.35
CA PHE A 46 10.13 14.85 14.70
C PHE A 46 8.90 14.61 15.59
N PRO A 47 9.10 14.25 16.87
CA PRO A 47 8.01 13.90 17.77
C PRO A 47 7.10 15.08 18.17
N GLY A 48 7.38 16.29 17.68
CA GLY A 48 6.54 17.48 17.89
C GLY A 48 7.30 18.80 17.75
N ALA A 49 6.58 19.89 17.79
CA ALA A 49 7.10 21.24 17.58
C ALA A 49 8.20 21.66 18.60
N ARG A 50 8.08 21.22 19.85
CA ARG A 50 9.10 21.51 20.89
C ARG A 50 10.45 20.87 20.56
N TYR A 51 10.43 19.65 20.05
CA TYR A 51 11.63 18.98 19.58
C TYR A 51 12.24 19.71 18.36
N ALA A 52 11.41 20.16 17.40
CA ALA A 52 11.86 20.93 16.27
C ALA A 52 12.56 22.25 16.69
N VAL A 53 11.97 22.98 17.64
CA VAL A 53 12.59 24.21 18.20
C VAL A 53 13.92 23.90 18.88
N GLU A 54 14.04 22.81 19.63
CA GLU A 54 15.29 22.44 20.30
C GLU A 54 16.39 22.06 19.29
N VAL A 55 16.06 21.30 18.26
CA VAL A 55 16.98 20.99 17.15
C VAL A 55 17.45 22.27 16.47
N LEU A 56 16.52 23.18 16.13
CA LEU A 56 16.86 24.46 15.50
C LEU A 56 17.73 25.35 16.42
N ARG A 57 17.47 25.37 17.73
CA ARG A 57 18.28 26.10 18.71
C ARG A 57 19.71 25.57 18.77
N LYS A 58 19.89 24.25 18.75
CA LYS A 58 21.21 23.63 18.68
C LYS A 58 21.89 23.89 17.33
N ALA A 59 21.14 23.78 16.24
CA ALA A 59 21.67 24.07 14.90
C ALA A 59 22.19 25.50 14.78
N VAL A 60 21.49 26.50 15.35
CA VAL A 60 21.94 27.89 15.36
C VAL A 60 23.30 28.06 16.07
N ARG A 61 23.57 27.33 17.16
CA ARG A 61 24.87 27.38 17.87
C ARG A 61 26.03 26.86 17.02
N LEU A 62 25.76 25.96 16.10
CA LEU A 62 26.77 25.41 15.20
C LEU A 62 27.14 26.38 14.05
N LEU A 63 26.30 27.37 13.76
CA LEU A 63 26.49 28.27 12.63
C LEU A 63 27.59 29.29 12.90
N ALA A 64 28.44 29.50 11.90
CA ALA A 64 29.33 30.65 11.83
C ALA A 64 28.53 31.96 11.71
N PRO A 65 29.10 33.12 12.05
CA PRO A 65 28.45 34.41 11.88
C PRO A 65 27.92 34.60 10.45
N GLY A 66 26.61 34.89 10.30
CA GLY A 66 25.96 35.02 9.01
C GLY A 66 25.56 33.68 8.36
N GLY A 67 25.74 32.57 9.05
CA GLY A 67 25.31 31.24 8.61
C GLY A 67 23.80 31.11 8.54
N ARG A 68 23.32 30.03 7.92
CA ARG A 68 21.89 29.76 7.67
C ARG A 68 21.51 28.33 7.91
N ILE A 69 20.22 28.12 8.21
CA ILE A 69 19.64 26.78 8.28
C ILE A 69 18.67 26.63 7.11
N PHE A 70 18.86 25.60 6.29
CA PHE A 70 17.89 25.17 5.29
C PHE A 70 17.02 24.05 5.88
N VAL A 71 15.71 24.26 5.91
CA VAL A 71 14.73 23.26 6.28
C VAL A 71 13.91 22.94 5.05
N GLY A 72 14.19 21.82 4.44
CA GLY A 72 13.54 21.39 3.20
C GLY A 72 12.44 20.38 3.43
N ASP A 73 11.46 20.41 2.53
CA ASP A 73 10.42 19.39 2.46
C ASP A 73 9.42 19.43 3.63
N VAL A 74 9.12 20.65 4.11
CA VAL A 74 8.20 20.86 5.25
C VAL A 74 6.76 20.66 4.79
N ARG A 75 6.01 19.81 5.46
CA ARG A 75 4.58 19.60 5.22
C ARG A 75 3.77 20.78 5.79
N ASP A 76 2.93 21.38 4.94
CA ASP A 76 2.13 22.56 5.34
C ASP A 76 0.86 22.15 6.09
N LEU A 77 0.81 22.46 7.39
CA LEU A 77 -0.35 22.21 8.26
C LEU A 77 -1.66 22.78 7.68
N ARG A 78 -1.60 23.92 6.99
CA ARG A 78 -2.79 24.58 6.42
C ARG A 78 -3.45 23.77 5.30
N HIS A 79 -2.71 22.84 4.70
CA HIS A 79 -3.16 21.93 3.65
C HIS A 79 -3.53 20.55 4.16
N HIS A 80 -3.42 20.27 5.46
CA HIS A 80 -3.63 18.93 6.04
C HIS A 80 -4.94 18.29 5.59
N ARG A 81 -6.08 18.99 5.83
CA ARG A 81 -7.40 18.48 5.44
C ARG A 81 -7.57 18.31 3.92
N THR A 82 -6.95 19.20 3.13
CA THR A 82 -6.99 19.11 1.67
C THR A 82 -6.23 17.91 1.16
N PHE A 83 -5.07 17.64 1.73
CA PHE A 83 -4.26 16.45 1.42
C PHE A 83 -4.95 15.17 1.87
N ALA A 84 -5.45 15.13 3.10
CA ALA A 84 -6.23 14.01 3.64
C ALA A 84 -7.44 13.66 2.74
N ALA A 85 -8.15 14.68 2.23
CA ALA A 85 -9.25 14.46 1.29
C ALA A 85 -8.76 13.91 -0.06
N ALA A 86 -7.62 14.39 -0.57
CA ALA A 86 -7.04 13.89 -1.82
C ALA A 86 -6.67 12.41 -1.70
N VAL A 87 -6.11 11.97 -0.57
CA VAL A 87 -5.74 10.58 -0.29
C VAL A 87 -6.99 9.73 -0.05
N ALA A 88 -7.84 10.12 0.92
CA ALA A 88 -8.98 9.31 1.36
C ALA A 88 -10.05 9.10 0.27
N LEU A 89 -10.18 10.05 -0.66
CA LEU A 89 -11.22 10.02 -1.69
C LEU A 89 -10.69 9.63 -3.08
N HIS A 90 -9.40 9.33 -3.21
CA HIS A 90 -8.80 8.98 -4.51
C HIS A 90 -9.53 7.81 -5.17
N ASP A 91 -9.69 6.71 -4.42
CA ASP A 91 -10.32 5.47 -4.85
C ASP A 91 -11.77 5.33 -4.35
N ALA A 92 -12.38 6.41 -3.87
CA ALA A 92 -13.75 6.35 -3.35
C ALA A 92 -14.74 5.97 -4.44
N ASP A 93 -15.65 5.04 -4.12
CA ASP A 93 -16.71 4.62 -5.01
C ASP A 93 -17.71 5.77 -5.25
N ALA A 94 -18.18 5.90 -6.49
CA ALA A 94 -19.22 6.88 -6.86
C ALA A 94 -20.55 6.63 -6.14
N THR A 95 -20.78 5.43 -5.60
CA THR A 95 -21.96 5.05 -4.82
C THR A 95 -21.86 5.39 -3.33
N ALA A 96 -20.70 5.85 -2.85
CA ALA A 96 -20.49 6.21 -1.46
C ALA A 96 -21.38 7.42 -1.08
N ASP A 97 -22.02 7.36 0.08
CA ASP A 97 -22.78 8.49 0.59
C ASP A 97 -21.89 9.61 1.17
N LEU A 98 -22.45 10.79 1.34
CA LEU A 98 -21.73 11.97 1.84
C LEU A 98 -21.13 11.75 3.25
N ALA A 99 -21.83 11.00 4.10
CA ALA A 99 -21.38 10.71 5.46
C ALA A 99 -20.14 9.79 5.43
N ALA A 100 -20.12 8.79 4.54
CA ALA A 100 -18.99 7.92 4.33
C ALA A 100 -17.76 8.70 3.81
N LEU A 101 -17.95 9.60 2.84
CA LEU A 101 -16.87 10.45 2.32
C LEU A 101 -16.28 11.35 3.42
N ARG A 102 -17.14 11.99 4.23
CA ARG A 102 -16.70 12.81 5.38
C ARG A 102 -15.92 11.97 6.39
N THR A 103 -16.45 10.81 6.74
CA THR A 103 -15.80 9.91 7.71
C THR A 103 -14.43 9.47 7.22
N ALA A 104 -14.26 9.18 5.93
CA ALA A 104 -12.98 8.80 5.34
C ALA A 104 -11.95 9.94 5.48
N VAL A 105 -12.34 11.18 5.18
CA VAL A 105 -11.44 12.36 5.29
C VAL A 105 -11.09 12.66 6.75
N GLU A 106 -12.06 12.67 7.67
CA GLU A 106 -11.80 12.91 9.10
C GLU A 106 -10.86 11.85 9.68
N ARG A 107 -11.05 10.60 9.25
CA ARG A 107 -10.18 9.51 9.65
C ARG A 107 -8.73 9.74 9.18
N GLU A 108 -8.53 10.12 7.93
CA GLU A 108 -7.19 10.39 7.39
C GLU A 108 -6.51 11.54 8.15
N VAL A 109 -7.28 12.60 8.46
CA VAL A 109 -6.81 13.71 9.31
C VAL A 109 -6.40 13.23 10.71
N MET A 110 -7.13 12.27 11.29
CA MET A 110 -6.83 11.76 12.64
C MET A 110 -5.65 10.78 12.68
N LEU A 111 -5.38 10.10 11.56
CA LEU A 111 -4.28 9.12 11.45
C LEU A 111 -2.93 9.76 11.12
N GLU A 112 -2.88 11.08 10.96
CA GLU A 112 -1.64 11.77 10.65
C GLU A 112 -0.62 11.61 11.78
N ASN A 113 0.52 11.05 11.45
CA ASN A 113 1.62 10.76 12.37
C ASN A 113 2.91 11.54 12.04
N GLU A 114 2.88 12.38 11.01
CA GLU A 114 3.99 13.27 10.68
C GLU A 114 3.78 14.66 11.30
N LEU A 115 4.88 15.34 11.62
CA LEU A 115 4.83 16.72 12.08
C LEU A 115 4.57 17.66 10.90
N LEU A 116 3.44 18.36 10.96
CA LEU A 116 3.08 19.40 10.02
C LEU A 116 3.33 20.76 10.66
N LEU A 117 3.92 21.68 9.90
CA LEU A 117 4.22 23.04 10.36
C LEU A 117 3.64 24.04 9.36
N SER A 118 2.92 25.06 9.84
CA SER A 118 2.52 26.15 8.96
C SER A 118 3.69 27.11 8.71
N PRO A 119 3.71 27.92 7.66
CA PRO A 119 4.67 29.01 7.48
C PRO A 119 4.74 29.97 8.66
N ASP A 120 3.64 30.16 9.40
CA ASP A 120 3.55 31.02 10.58
C ASP A 120 4.43 30.52 11.73
N PHE A 121 4.65 29.18 11.83
CA PHE A 121 5.60 28.60 12.80
C PHE A 121 7.01 29.17 12.59
N PHE A 122 7.50 29.18 11.38
CA PHE A 122 8.85 29.68 11.09
C PHE A 122 8.94 31.21 11.22
N ALA A 123 7.88 31.92 10.89
CA ALA A 123 7.80 33.37 11.09
C ALA A 123 7.79 33.75 12.57
N GLY A 124 7.29 32.90 13.46
CA GLY A 124 7.28 33.08 14.91
C GLY A 124 8.57 32.68 15.63
N LEU A 125 9.50 31.97 14.97
CA LEU A 125 10.74 31.48 15.58
C LEU A 125 11.64 32.56 16.21
N PRO A 126 11.75 33.81 15.69
CA PRO A 126 12.54 34.83 16.34
C PRO A 126 12.18 35.11 17.79
N ALA A 127 10.92 34.92 18.17
CA ALA A 127 10.49 35.05 19.57
C ALA A 127 11.03 33.94 20.48
N GLU A 128 11.23 32.74 19.96
CA GLU A 128 11.72 31.56 20.70
C GLU A 128 13.23 31.36 20.56
N ILE A 129 13.81 31.78 19.45
CA ILE A 129 15.24 31.70 19.11
C ILE A 129 15.71 33.08 18.63
N PRO A 130 16.10 33.98 19.52
CA PRO A 130 16.42 35.36 19.15
C PRO A 130 17.56 35.51 18.13
N ALA A 131 18.41 34.53 18.00
CA ALA A 131 19.46 34.51 16.98
C ALA A 131 18.94 34.27 15.55
N VAL A 132 17.71 33.84 15.39
CA VAL A 132 17.03 33.74 14.08
C VAL A 132 16.39 35.10 13.81
N GLU A 133 16.85 35.82 12.80
CA GLU A 133 16.34 37.16 12.47
C GLU A 133 15.24 37.14 11.42
N ALA A 134 15.26 36.12 10.53
CA ALA A 134 14.27 36.02 9.46
C ALA A 134 14.09 34.59 8.98
N ALA A 135 12.88 34.28 8.50
CA ALA A 135 12.55 33.09 7.76
C ALA A 135 12.16 33.44 6.32
N ASP A 136 12.93 32.98 5.37
CA ASP A 136 12.58 33.03 3.95
C ASP A 136 11.90 31.73 3.57
N ILE A 137 10.65 31.80 3.12
CA ILE A 137 9.81 30.65 2.82
C ILE A 137 9.49 30.62 1.34
N GLY A 138 9.75 29.51 0.68
CA GLY A 138 9.53 29.33 -0.74
C GLY A 138 8.72 28.09 -1.08
N LEU A 139 7.82 28.21 -2.07
CA LEU A 139 7.16 27.06 -2.65
C LEU A 139 8.15 26.21 -3.43
N LYS A 140 7.93 24.90 -3.42
CA LYS A 140 8.76 23.98 -4.19
C LYS A 140 8.61 24.21 -5.69
N ARG A 141 9.73 24.21 -6.38
CA ARG A 141 9.79 24.26 -7.85
C ARG A 141 9.64 22.85 -8.39
N SER A 142 8.66 22.65 -9.27
CA SER A 142 8.48 21.37 -9.96
C SER A 142 7.65 21.57 -11.22
N ALA A 143 8.02 20.86 -12.29
CA ALA A 143 7.19 20.70 -13.47
C ALA A 143 6.11 19.61 -13.27
N HIS A 144 6.25 18.76 -12.27
CA HIS A 144 5.31 17.69 -11.94
C HIS A 144 4.55 18.03 -10.66
N HIS A 145 3.23 17.78 -10.69
CA HIS A 145 2.35 18.00 -9.57
C HIS A 145 2.16 16.70 -8.80
N ASN A 146 2.79 16.60 -7.67
CA ASN A 146 2.70 15.47 -6.74
C ASN A 146 2.61 15.97 -5.29
N GLU A 147 2.54 15.08 -4.32
CA GLU A 147 2.50 15.42 -2.90
C GLU A 147 3.62 16.39 -2.52
N LEU A 148 4.87 16.11 -2.92
CA LEU A 148 6.03 16.90 -2.55
C LEU A 148 5.96 18.35 -3.08
N SER A 149 5.43 18.53 -4.27
CA SER A 149 5.35 19.85 -4.90
C SER A 149 4.11 20.65 -4.51
N CYS A 150 3.00 19.98 -4.16
CA CYS A 150 1.71 20.63 -3.93
C CYS A 150 1.47 21.00 -2.45
N TYR A 151 2.01 20.21 -1.51
CA TYR A 151 1.68 20.31 -0.09
C TYR A 151 2.88 20.58 0.81
N ARG A 152 4.06 20.76 0.24
CA ARG A 152 5.30 21.02 0.98
C ARG A 152 5.96 22.31 0.51
N TYR A 153 6.79 22.87 1.38
CA TYR A 153 7.55 24.10 1.12
C TYR A 153 8.94 24.00 1.74
N ASP A 154 9.83 24.92 1.37
CA ASP A 154 11.19 25.01 1.88
C ASP A 154 11.39 26.32 2.66
N VAL A 155 12.27 26.29 3.66
CA VAL A 155 12.56 27.42 4.55
C VAL A 155 14.06 27.64 4.65
N VAL A 156 14.49 28.90 4.60
CA VAL A 156 15.83 29.32 4.97
C VAL A 156 15.74 30.23 6.20
N LEU A 157 16.28 29.81 7.32
CA LEU A 157 16.42 30.61 8.52
C LEU A 157 17.75 31.33 8.47
N ARG A 158 17.74 32.65 8.70
CA ARG A 158 18.91 33.52 8.69
C ARG A 158 19.24 33.99 10.09
N THR A 159 20.54 34.03 10.39
CA THR A 159 21.08 34.53 11.69
C THR A 159 21.72 35.91 11.58
N ALA A 160 21.60 36.58 10.42
CA ALA A 160 22.02 37.93 10.22
C ALA A 160 20.94 38.75 9.52
N PRO A 161 20.88 40.07 9.74
CA PRO A 161 19.95 40.93 9.04
C PRO A 161 20.10 40.75 7.54
N ALA A 162 18.98 40.67 6.83
CA ALA A 162 19.03 40.74 5.38
C ALA A 162 19.60 42.12 4.99
N ALA A 163 20.57 42.12 4.10
CA ALA A 163 21.17 43.36 3.58
C ALA A 163 20.12 44.31 2.95
N ASP A 164 18.92 43.81 2.67
CA ASP A 164 17.82 44.54 2.01
C ASP A 164 16.69 44.93 2.98
N ALA A 165 16.92 44.98 4.30
CA ALA A 165 15.89 45.35 5.27
C ALA A 165 15.32 46.76 5.00
N ASP A 166 16.13 47.66 4.42
CA ASP A 166 15.79 49.05 4.08
C ASP A 166 15.49 49.27 2.58
N ALA A 167 15.46 48.20 1.76
CA ALA A 167 15.17 48.33 0.34
C ALA A 167 13.71 48.79 0.11
N PRO A 168 13.47 49.69 -0.88
CA PRO A 168 12.11 50.08 -1.22
C PRO A 168 11.24 48.89 -1.52
N GLN A 169 10.06 48.81 -0.89
CA GLN A 169 9.12 47.73 -1.16
C GLN A 169 8.61 47.85 -2.60
N PRO A 170 8.65 46.77 -3.38
CA PRO A 170 8.14 46.84 -4.75
C PRO A 170 6.62 47.09 -4.76
N PRO A 171 6.09 47.69 -5.85
CA PRO A 171 4.66 47.84 -6.03
C PRO A 171 3.91 46.52 -5.80
N VAL A 172 2.72 46.63 -5.18
CA VAL A 172 1.90 45.45 -4.87
C VAL A 172 0.66 45.44 -5.75
N LEU A 173 0.48 44.40 -6.53
CA LEU A 173 -0.70 44.15 -7.35
C LEU A 173 -1.44 42.91 -6.84
N ARG A 174 -2.78 42.94 -6.88
CA ARG A 174 -3.62 41.79 -6.51
C ARG A 174 -4.01 41.03 -7.75
N TRP A 175 -3.75 39.72 -7.73
CA TRP A 175 -4.19 38.80 -8.80
C TRP A 175 -5.72 38.79 -8.93
N GLY A 176 -6.21 38.79 -10.16
CA GLY A 176 -7.65 38.79 -10.48
C GLY A 176 -8.32 40.16 -10.40
N ARG A 177 -7.63 41.20 -9.84
CA ARG A 177 -8.13 42.57 -9.78
C ARG A 177 -7.26 43.53 -10.59
N ASP A 178 -5.97 43.58 -10.26
CA ASP A 178 -5.03 44.51 -10.83
C ASP A 178 -4.23 43.90 -12.00
N ILE A 179 -4.07 42.57 -11.95
CA ILE A 179 -3.42 41.76 -12.98
C ILE A 179 -4.16 40.43 -13.13
N THR A 180 -4.46 40.03 -14.36
CA THR A 180 -5.30 38.86 -14.65
C THR A 180 -4.61 37.77 -15.50
N GLY A 181 -3.37 38.04 -15.97
CA GLY A 181 -2.62 37.12 -16.80
C GLY A 181 -1.13 37.40 -16.82
N LEU A 182 -0.34 36.39 -17.18
CA LEU A 182 1.11 36.47 -17.29
C LEU A 182 1.58 37.39 -18.45
N ASP A 183 0.74 37.56 -19.47
CA ASP A 183 0.95 38.47 -20.59
C ASP A 183 1.05 39.95 -20.17
N ARG A 184 0.48 40.29 -19.01
CA ARG A 184 0.52 41.63 -18.43
C ARG A 184 1.75 41.90 -17.57
N LEU A 185 2.60 40.90 -17.32
CA LEU A 185 3.77 41.08 -16.43
C LEU A 185 4.77 42.10 -16.95
N ALA A 186 5.01 42.15 -18.26
CA ALA A 186 5.94 43.13 -18.86
C ALA A 186 5.48 44.57 -18.62
N ASP A 187 4.20 44.83 -18.85
CA ASP A 187 3.61 46.15 -18.62
C ASP A 187 3.61 46.52 -17.14
N ALA A 188 3.33 45.53 -16.26
CA ALA A 188 3.26 45.74 -14.82
C ALA A 188 4.61 45.95 -14.15
N LEU A 189 5.71 45.44 -14.71
CA LEU A 189 7.09 45.63 -14.23
C LEU A 189 7.64 47.04 -14.52
N GLY A 190 7.13 47.71 -15.53
CA GLY A 190 7.51 49.08 -15.86
C GLY A 190 9.02 49.28 -15.99
N ASP A 191 9.59 50.20 -15.20
CA ASP A 191 11.00 50.58 -15.18
C ASP A 191 11.94 49.63 -14.41
N GLY A 192 11.46 48.47 -13.98
CA GLY A 192 12.31 47.34 -13.54
C GLY A 192 12.71 47.33 -12.07
N THR A 193 12.06 48.07 -11.18
CA THR A 193 12.36 48.08 -9.72
C THR A 193 11.88 46.81 -8.98
N GLY A 194 11.16 45.90 -9.64
CA GLY A 194 10.53 44.74 -9.09
C GLY A 194 9.02 44.90 -8.89
N LEU A 195 8.33 43.79 -8.64
CA LEU A 195 6.88 43.72 -8.49
C LEU A 195 6.49 42.65 -7.49
N ARG A 196 5.52 42.92 -6.63
CA ARG A 196 4.87 41.89 -5.80
C ARG A 196 3.44 41.68 -6.27
N ILE A 197 3.10 40.44 -6.63
CA ILE A 197 1.75 40.01 -6.96
C ILE A 197 1.23 39.17 -5.81
N VAL A 198 0.10 39.53 -5.22
CA VAL A 198 -0.44 38.84 -4.06
C VAL A 198 -1.70 38.04 -4.40
N ARG A 199 -1.90 36.96 -3.64
CA ARG A 199 -3.08 36.10 -3.69
C ARG A 199 -3.32 35.43 -5.06
N VAL A 200 -2.27 34.92 -5.66
CA VAL A 200 -2.38 34.05 -6.85
C VAL A 200 -2.94 32.71 -6.42
N PRO A 201 -4.10 32.26 -6.94
CA PRO A 201 -4.63 30.95 -6.58
C PRO A 201 -3.70 29.83 -7.03
N ASP A 202 -3.44 28.87 -6.15
CA ASP A 202 -2.58 27.72 -6.48
C ASP A 202 -3.34 26.69 -7.31
N ALA A 203 -3.05 26.65 -8.60
CA ALA A 203 -3.65 25.72 -9.54
C ALA A 203 -3.45 24.24 -9.15
N ARG A 204 -2.32 23.92 -8.47
CA ARG A 204 -1.93 22.56 -8.09
C ARG A 204 -2.87 21.94 -7.05
N THR A 205 -3.46 22.74 -6.15
CA THR A 205 -4.33 22.32 -5.08
C THR A 205 -5.80 22.71 -5.29
N ALA A 206 -6.10 23.45 -6.35
CA ALA A 206 -7.41 24.05 -6.59
C ALA A 206 -8.54 23.01 -6.67
N ALA A 207 -8.34 21.90 -7.38
CA ALA A 207 -9.31 20.82 -7.53
C ALA A 207 -9.61 20.16 -6.16
N HIS A 208 -8.58 19.80 -5.40
CA HIS A 208 -8.69 19.18 -4.09
C HIS A 208 -9.40 20.11 -3.08
N ARG A 209 -9.07 21.39 -3.09
CA ARG A 209 -9.76 22.40 -2.24
C ARG A 209 -11.22 22.59 -2.62
N ALA A 210 -11.53 22.60 -3.92
CA ALA A 210 -12.91 22.66 -4.38
C ALA A 210 -13.74 21.43 -3.96
N ALA A 211 -13.11 20.25 -3.93
CA ALA A 211 -13.73 19.03 -3.42
C ALA A 211 -14.00 19.12 -1.91
N VAL A 212 -13.02 19.56 -1.11
CA VAL A 212 -13.21 19.78 0.34
C VAL A 212 -14.31 20.80 0.60
N THR A 213 -14.34 21.91 -0.12
CA THR A 213 -15.40 22.92 0.01
C THR A 213 -16.78 22.33 -0.33
N ALA A 214 -16.89 21.51 -1.37
CA ALA A 214 -18.12 20.83 -1.74
C ALA A 214 -18.57 19.83 -0.65
N LEU A 215 -17.61 19.06 -0.11
CA LEU A 215 -17.83 18.09 0.97
C LEU A 215 -18.37 18.79 2.23
N ASP A 216 -17.76 19.91 2.63
CA ASP A 216 -18.13 20.66 3.82
C ASP A 216 -19.51 21.34 3.65
N ASN A 217 -19.81 21.83 2.46
CA ASN A 217 -21.11 22.43 2.10
C ASN A 217 -22.25 21.40 1.93
N GLY A 218 -21.97 20.11 2.04
CA GLY A 218 -22.99 19.06 1.90
C GLY A 218 -23.43 18.82 0.46
N SER A 219 -22.60 19.07 -0.52
CA SER A 219 -22.89 18.78 -1.93
C SER A 219 -23.01 17.27 -2.18
N ASP A 220 -23.69 16.89 -3.26
CA ASP A 220 -23.81 15.49 -3.65
C ASP A 220 -22.43 14.83 -3.79
N PRO A 221 -22.26 13.56 -3.36
CA PRO A 221 -21.01 12.83 -3.43
C PRO A 221 -20.39 12.84 -4.84
N GLU A 222 -21.22 12.71 -5.86
CA GLU A 222 -20.79 12.74 -7.25
C GLU A 222 -20.11 14.07 -7.62
N VAL A 223 -20.65 15.21 -7.12
CA VAL A 223 -20.07 16.55 -7.31
C VAL A 223 -18.72 16.66 -6.57
N VAL A 224 -18.62 16.11 -5.35
CA VAL A 224 -17.37 16.11 -4.58
C VAL A 224 -16.27 15.34 -5.33
N LEU A 225 -16.58 14.13 -5.78
CA LEU A 225 -15.63 13.27 -6.50
C LEU A 225 -15.27 13.83 -7.88
N ALA A 226 -16.25 14.39 -8.59
CA ALA A 226 -16.00 15.05 -9.88
C ALA A 226 -15.05 16.25 -9.75
N ARG A 227 -15.16 17.04 -8.67
CA ARG A 227 -14.24 18.14 -8.39
C ARG A 227 -12.84 17.66 -8.03
N LEU A 228 -12.75 16.59 -7.23
CA LEU A 228 -11.48 15.99 -6.82
C LEU A 228 -10.67 15.50 -8.04
N ARG A 229 -11.36 14.79 -8.94
CA ARG A 229 -10.76 14.16 -10.13
C ARG A 229 -10.70 15.09 -11.35
N GLY A 230 -11.28 16.26 -11.22
CA GLY A 230 -11.35 17.25 -12.28
C GLY A 230 -10.01 17.95 -12.54
N PRO A 231 -9.84 18.54 -13.73
CA PRO A 231 -8.67 19.35 -14.02
C PRO A 231 -8.68 20.62 -13.16
N ALA A 232 -7.48 21.18 -12.93
CA ALA A 232 -7.36 22.51 -12.36
C ALA A 232 -8.15 23.53 -13.22
N PRO A 233 -8.71 24.61 -12.60
CA PRO A 233 -9.42 25.64 -13.35
C PRO A 233 -8.54 26.21 -14.47
N ALA A 234 -9.10 26.29 -15.67
CA ALA A 234 -8.38 26.80 -16.83
C ALA A 234 -7.92 28.27 -16.62
N GLY A 235 -6.71 28.59 -17.07
CA GLY A 235 -6.17 29.97 -17.01
C GLY A 235 -5.49 30.35 -15.70
N LEU A 236 -5.40 29.46 -14.69
CA LEU A 236 -4.59 29.70 -13.51
C LEU A 236 -3.12 29.35 -13.79
N PRO A 237 -2.18 30.27 -13.60
CA PRO A 237 -0.77 29.96 -13.76
C PRO A 237 -0.26 29.13 -12.58
N GLY A 238 0.58 28.15 -12.88
CA GLY A 238 1.33 27.42 -11.87
C GLY A 238 2.58 28.19 -11.42
N PRO A 239 3.23 27.78 -10.31
CA PRO A 239 4.47 28.39 -9.84
C PRO A 239 5.57 28.47 -10.90
N GLU A 240 5.76 27.42 -11.69
CA GLU A 240 6.82 27.37 -12.72
C GLU A 240 6.53 28.32 -13.91
N ASP A 241 5.26 28.65 -14.16
CA ASP A 241 4.91 29.63 -15.18
C ASP A 241 5.41 31.01 -14.85
N PHE A 242 5.35 31.43 -13.56
CA PHE A 242 5.92 32.69 -13.09
C PHE A 242 7.45 32.69 -13.18
N HIS A 243 8.13 31.59 -12.84
CA HIS A 243 9.57 31.48 -13.00
C HIS A 243 9.99 31.62 -14.45
N ARG A 244 9.29 30.98 -15.37
CA ARG A 244 9.55 31.07 -16.82
C ARG A 244 9.26 32.47 -17.37
N ALA A 245 8.16 33.09 -16.95
CA ALA A 245 7.80 34.43 -17.39
C ALA A 245 8.80 35.47 -16.86
N ALA A 246 9.18 35.39 -15.58
CA ALA A 246 10.19 36.28 -15.00
C ALA A 246 11.54 36.15 -15.72
N ALA A 247 12.01 34.93 -15.97
CA ALA A 247 13.29 34.71 -16.67
C ALA A 247 13.30 35.32 -18.07
N ARG A 248 12.19 35.26 -18.82
CA ARG A 248 12.07 35.91 -20.14
C ARG A 248 12.17 37.43 -20.08
N LEU A 249 11.79 38.01 -18.94
CA LEU A 249 11.82 39.45 -18.69
C LEU A 249 13.11 39.91 -17.96
N GLY A 250 14.11 39.04 -17.84
CA GLY A 250 15.36 39.34 -17.13
C GLY A 250 15.19 39.48 -15.62
N HIS A 251 14.13 38.91 -15.06
CA HIS A 251 13.82 38.93 -13.63
C HIS A 251 13.91 37.54 -13.00
N ARG A 252 14.01 37.52 -11.68
CA ARG A 252 13.90 36.33 -10.86
C ARG A 252 12.57 36.35 -10.10
N ALA A 253 11.92 35.20 -10.00
CA ALA A 253 10.69 35.06 -9.22
C ALA A 253 10.98 34.32 -7.90
N ALA A 254 10.45 34.84 -6.79
CA ALA A 254 10.33 34.13 -5.54
C ALA A 254 8.83 33.95 -5.24
N LEU A 255 8.42 32.72 -4.99
CA LEU A 255 7.03 32.36 -4.70
C LEU A 255 6.88 31.97 -3.24
N ILE A 256 6.00 32.68 -2.55
CA ILE A 256 5.84 32.63 -1.10
C ILE A 256 4.42 32.14 -0.80
N PRO A 257 4.18 31.21 0.12
CA PRO A 257 2.81 30.89 0.55
C PRO A 257 2.06 32.16 0.97
N ALA A 258 0.84 32.37 0.47
CA ALA A 258 0.09 33.59 0.83
C ALA A 258 -0.25 33.60 2.33
N PRO A 259 0.02 34.70 3.04
CA PRO A 259 -0.32 34.83 4.46
C PRO A 259 -1.84 34.74 4.69
N GLY A 260 -2.27 33.88 5.61
CA GLY A 260 -3.68 33.73 5.99
C GLY A 260 -4.60 33.12 4.92
N GLU A 261 -4.08 32.73 3.75
CA GLU A 261 -4.91 32.22 2.64
C GLU A 261 -4.33 30.90 2.10
N PRO A 262 -4.70 29.75 2.70
CA PRO A 262 -4.28 28.44 2.21
C PRO A 262 -4.70 28.22 0.75
N GLY A 263 -3.79 27.69 -0.08
CA GLY A 263 -4.06 27.45 -1.51
C GLY A 263 -3.99 28.70 -2.39
N ALA A 264 -3.30 29.74 -1.91
CA ALA A 264 -2.82 30.87 -2.69
C ALA A 264 -1.34 31.12 -2.37
N TYR A 265 -0.66 31.83 -3.26
CA TYR A 265 0.72 32.26 -3.06
C TYR A 265 0.92 33.68 -3.56
N ASP A 266 1.95 34.35 -3.02
CA ASP A 266 2.44 35.60 -3.49
C ASP A 266 3.67 35.39 -4.38
N VAL A 267 3.84 36.23 -5.38
CA VAL A 267 4.98 36.23 -6.29
C VAL A 267 5.75 37.53 -6.12
N LEU A 268 7.04 37.41 -5.80
CA LEU A 268 7.96 38.54 -5.77
C LEU A 268 8.86 38.45 -7.01
N LEU A 269 8.78 39.42 -7.89
CA LEU A 269 9.64 39.59 -9.07
C LEU A 269 10.72 40.60 -8.76
N LEU A 270 11.99 40.25 -8.94
CA LEU A 270 13.14 41.09 -8.69
C LEU A 270 14.07 41.09 -9.92
N PRO A 271 14.80 42.21 -10.19
CA PRO A 271 15.79 42.23 -11.26
C PRO A 271 16.79 41.09 -11.17
N GLY A 272 17.16 40.48 -12.31
CA GLY A 272 18.03 39.31 -12.38
C GLY A 272 19.46 39.55 -11.89
N THR A 273 19.89 40.78 -11.76
CA THR A 273 21.22 41.22 -11.29
C THR A 273 21.35 41.21 -9.76
N ALA A 274 20.28 40.96 -9.01
CA ALA A 274 20.35 40.87 -7.55
C ALA A 274 21.07 39.58 -7.14
N ASP A 275 22.32 39.66 -6.72
CA ASP A 275 23.23 38.53 -6.42
C ASP A 275 22.72 37.61 -5.30
N HIS A 276 21.85 38.09 -4.42
CA HIS A 276 21.29 37.35 -3.30
C HIS A 276 19.83 37.73 -3.07
N ALA A 277 18.97 37.48 -4.07
CA ALA A 277 17.54 37.71 -3.86
C ALA A 277 17.06 36.84 -2.69
N PRO A 278 16.48 37.40 -1.62
CA PRO A 278 15.83 36.65 -0.58
C PRO A 278 14.77 35.77 -1.23
N LEU A 279 14.63 34.52 -0.73
CA LEU A 279 13.60 33.58 -1.22
C LEU A 279 12.18 34.12 -1.04
N GLY A 280 12.05 35.28 -0.38
CA GLY A 280 10.82 35.95 -0.06
C GLY A 280 10.52 35.89 1.43
N ARG A 281 10.57 37.04 2.10
CA ARG A 281 10.27 37.12 3.54
C ARG A 281 8.78 36.92 3.77
N TYR A 282 8.44 35.78 4.37
CA TYR A 282 7.09 35.54 4.83
C TYR A 282 6.81 36.35 6.09
N ARG A 283 5.63 36.99 6.16
CA ARG A 283 5.15 37.67 7.35
C ARG A 283 3.81 37.09 7.76
N ALA A 284 3.73 36.56 8.96
CA ALA A 284 2.48 36.05 9.51
C ALA A 284 1.43 37.18 9.60
N PRO A 285 0.16 36.91 9.34
CA PRO A 285 -0.93 37.83 9.65
C PRO A 285 -0.94 38.20 11.14
N ALA A 286 -1.41 39.38 11.50
CA ALA A 286 -1.44 39.84 12.89
C ALA A 286 -2.19 38.86 13.81
N GLU A 287 -3.27 38.28 13.33
CA GLU A 287 -4.08 37.28 14.06
C GLU A 287 -3.27 36.00 14.31
N ALA A 288 -2.53 35.50 13.33
CA ALA A 288 -1.66 34.33 13.49
C ALA A 288 -0.47 34.65 14.40
N ALA A 289 0.15 35.83 14.24
CA ALA A 289 1.28 36.26 15.08
C ALA A 289 0.91 36.44 16.56
N ALA A 290 -0.37 36.62 16.89
CA ALA A 290 -0.87 36.70 18.25
C ALA A 290 -1.05 35.32 18.93
N LEU A 291 -1.00 34.23 18.16
CA LEU A 291 -1.13 32.88 18.69
C LEU A 291 0.24 32.36 19.17
N PRO A 292 0.26 31.45 20.17
CA PRO A 292 1.49 30.80 20.57
C PRO A 292 2.08 29.95 19.44
N LEU A 293 3.39 29.83 19.40
CA LEU A 293 4.10 29.12 18.32
C LEU A 293 3.56 27.71 18.04
N TRP A 294 3.16 27.01 19.08
CA TRP A 294 2.64 25.64 19.01
C TRP A 294 1.29 25.52 18.30
N ALA A 295 0.53 26.61 18.20
CA ALA A 295 -0.72 26.64 17.44
C ALA A 295 -0.51 26.50 15.93
N HIS A 296 0.73 26.69 15.48
CA HIS A 296 1.15 26.61 14.09
C HIS A 296 1.78 25.26 13.72
N ALA A 297 1.65 24.27 14.59
CA ALA A 297 2.18 22.91 14.40
C ALA A 297 1.10 21.86 14.64
N GLY A 298 1.14 20.80 13.86
CA GLY A 298 0.40 19.56 14.12
C GLY A 298 1.01 18.78 15.29
N ASP A 299 0.25 17.87 15.85
CA ASP A 299 0.73 16.96 16.86
C ASP A 299 0.79 15.53 16.32
N PRO A 300 1.97 15.01 15.95
CA PRO A 300 2.12 13.68 15.39
C PRO A 300 1.78 12.55 16.38
N ARG A 301 1.78 12.82 17.69
CA ARG A 301 1.43 11.85 18.74
C ARG A 301 -0.06 11.81 19.05
N ARG A 302 -0.85 12.65 18.42
CA ARG A 302 -2.29 12.74 18.69
C ARG A 302 -3.01 11.40 18.51
N ALA A 303 -2.65 10.62 17.50
CA ALA A 303 -3.22 9.30 17.29
C ALA A 303 -2.87 8.32 18.43
N ASP A 304 -1.63 8.34 18.91
CA ASP A 304 -1.16 7.51 20.01
C ASP A 304 -1.77 7.96 21.33
N ASP A 305 -1.86 9.27 21.59
CA ASP A 305 -2.50 9.84 22.79
C ASP A 305 -4.00 9.51 22.84
N HIS A 306 -4.69 9.54 21.68
CA HIS A 306 -6.08 9.09 21.60
C HIS A 306 -6.23 7.59 21.85
N ALA A 307 -5.33 6.76 21.30
CA ALA A 307 -5.33 5.32 21.55
C ALA A 307 -5.09 5.01 23.03
N ALA A 308 -4.12 5.67 23.67
CA ALA A 308 -3.85 5.55 25.08
C ALA A 308 -5.01 6.03 25.96
N LEU A 309 -5.67 7.14 25.59
CA LEU A 309 -6.88 7.63 26.25
C LEU A 309 -8.01 6.62 26.16
N VAL A 310 -8.29 6.08 24.96
CA VAL A 310 -9.33 5.06 24.75
C VAL A 310 -9.03 3.80 25.56
N ALA A 311 -7.77 3.36 25.62
CA ALA A 311 -7.38 2.20 26.40
C ALA A 311 -7.64 2.41 27.90
N ARG A 312 -7.31 3.60 28.44
CA ARG A 312 -7.59 3.96 29.84
C ARG A 312 -9.08 4.04 30.13
N VAL A 313 -9.86 4.70 29.26
CA VAL A 313 -11.32 4.81 29.42
C VAL A 313 -11.97 3.43 29.37
N ARG A 314 -11.53 2.55 28.48
CA ARG A 314 -12.02 1.17 28.40
C ARG A 314 -11.71 0.38 29.67
N ALA A 315 -10.49 0.50 30.21
CA ALA A 315 -10.09 -0.16 31.45
C ALA A 315 -10.94 0.32 32.64
N ASP A 316 -11.14 1.63 32.78
CA ASP A 316 -11.97 2.21 33.85
C ASP A 316 -13.46 1.76 33.74
N LEU A 317 -13.99 1.67 32.51
CA LEU A 317 -15.34 1.14 32.28
C LEU A 317 -15.43 -0.36 32.58
N ALA A 318 -14.42 -1.16 32.26
CA ALA A 318 -14.39 -2.59 32.54
C ALA A 318 -14.37 -2.89 34.04
N GLU A 319 -13.81 -2.00 34.89
CA GLU A 319 -13.88 -2.10 36.34
C GLU A 319 -15.26 -1.80 36.91
N ARG A 320 -16.08 -1.02 36.20
CA ARG A 320 -17.37 -0.51 36.69
C ARG A 320 -18.59 -1.14 36.04
N LEU A 321 -18.44 -1.69 34.85
CA LEU A 321 -19.52 -2.24 34.07
C LEU A 321 -19.27 -3.71 33.74
N PRO A 322 -20.33 -4.53 33.64
CA PRO A 322 -20.23 -5.84 33.03
C PRO A 322 -19.65 -5.74 31.60
N GLU A 323 -18.87 -6.72 31.19
CA GLU A 323 -18.15 -6.73 29.90
C GLU A 323 -19.03 -6.39 28.67
N TYR A 324 -20.27 -6.91 28.66
CA TYR A 324 -21.24 -6.64 27.57
C TYR A 324 -21.77 -5.22 27.51
N MET A 325 -21.53 -4.40 28.55
CA MET A 325 -21.90 -2.97 28.63
C MET A 325 -20.74 -2.05 28.26
N VAL A 326 -19.51 -2.55 28.22
CA VAL A 326 -18.35 -1.74 27.79
C VAL A 326 -18.45 -1.48 26.29
N PRO A 327 -18.44 -0.21 25.85
CA PRO A 327 -18.52 0.11 24.42
C PRO A 327 -17.37 -0.56 23.63
N GLY A 328 -17.71 -1.22 22.52
CA GLY A 328 -16.73 -1.80 21.62
C GLY A 328 -15.89 -0.76 20.86
N PHE A 329 -16.49 0.43 20.65
CA PHE A 329 -15.88 1.51 19.88
C PHE A 329 -15.93 2.82 20.64
N PHE A 330 -14.84 3.61 20.52
CA PHE A 330 -14.73 4.95 21.05
C PHE A 330 -14.23 5.87 19.93
N ALA A 331 -14.83 7.06 19.81
CA ALA A 331 -14.33 8.13 18.99
C ALA A 331 -13.93 9.30 19.87
N VAL A 332 -12.70 9.78 19.73
CA VAL A 332 -12.23 10.98 20.41
C VAL A 332 -12.43 12.16 19.47
N LEU A 333 -13.10 13.19 19.91
CA LEU A 333 -13.40 14.40 19.13
C LEU A 333 -12.79 15.61 19.84
N ASP A 334 -12.31 16.59 19.08
CA ASP A 334 -11.84 17.87 19.63
C ASP A 334 -12.95 18.66 20.27
N ARG A 335 -14.15 18.57 19.71
CA ARG A 335 -15.38 19.19 20.20
C ARG A 335 -16.56 18.30 19.88
N LEU A 336 -17.49 18.23 20.80
CA LEU A 336 -18.81 17.67 20.50
C LEU A 336 -19.58 18.61 19.60
N PRO A 337 -20.19 18.14 18.49
CA PRO A 337 -21.09 18.95 17.69
C PRO A 337 -22.33 19.31 18.51
N LEU A 338 -22.70 20.58 18.50
CA LEU A 338 -23.83 21.07 19.25
C LEU A 338 -24.92 21.60 18.30
N THR A 339 -26.18 21.36 18.64
CA THR A 339 -27.31 22.01 18.00
C THR A 339 -27.32 23.53 18.31
N PRO A 340 -28.08 24.37 17.59
CA PRO A 340 -28.21 25.79 17.91
C PRO A 340 -28.68 26.09 19.36
N ASN A 341 -29.28 25.11 20.01
CA ASN A 341 -29.75 25.23 21.40
C ASN A 341 -28.74 24.69 22.43
N GLY A 342 -27.48 24.42 22.01
CA GLY A 342 -26.38 23.97 22.89
C GLY A 342 -26.45 22.51 23.34
N LYS A 343 -27.36 21.68 22.77
CA LYS A 343 -27.38 20.23 23.03
C LYS A 343 -26.50 19.48 22.03
N VAL A 344 -25.98 18.32 22.42
CA VAL A 344 -25.17 17.46 21.51
C VAL A 344 -26.05 17.10 20.29
N ASP A 345 -25.53 17.39 19.11
CA ASP A 345 -26.13 16.99 17.84
C ASP A 345 -25.68 15.56 17.49
N HIS A 346 -26.50 14.60 17.86
CA HIS A 346 -26.24 13.19 17.59
C HIS A 346 -26.18 12.83 16.10
N ARG A 347 -26.78 13.66 15.22
CA ARG A 347 -26.73 13.41 13.76
C ARG A 347 -25.43 13.89 13.12
N ALA A 348 -24.80 14.86 13.75
CA ALA A 348 -23.53 15.41 13.33
C ALA A 348 -22.33 14.67 13.98
N LEU A 349 -22.57 13.71 14.89
CA LEU A 349 -21.50 12.85 15.39
C LEU A 349 -21.00 11.96 14.24
N PRO A 350 -19.66 11.80 14.10
CA PRO A 350 -19.12 10.87 13.13
C PRO A 350 -19.64 9.46 13.43
N ALA A 351 -20.06 8.76 12.38
CA ALA A 351 -20.37 7.34 12.51
C ALA A 351 -19.08 6.66 12.99
N VAL A 352 -19.14 6.04 14.19
CA VAL A 352 -18.04 5.23 14.70
C VAL A 352 -17.98 3.98 13.84
N GLY A 353 -17.33 4.09 12.68
CA GLY A 353 -17.17 3.03 11.72
C GLY A 353 -16.17 2.01 12.23
N ARG A 354 -16.38 0.74 11.87
CA ARG A 354 -15.39 -0.31 11.97
C ARG A 354 -14.08 0.20 11.36
N ARG A 355 -12.99 0.15 12.12
CA ARG A 355 -11.68 0.55 11.62
C ARG A 355 -11.35 -0.33 10.39
N THR A 356 -11.42 0.25 9.20
CA THR A 356 -10.65 -0.24 8.07
C THR A 356 -9.27 0.41 8.21
N THR A 357 -8.41 -0.13 9.04
CA THR A 357 -6.98 0.14 8.94
C THR A 357 -6.55 -0.28 7.54
N ALA A 358 -5.60 0.43 6.93
CA ALA A 358 -4.84 -0.19 5.86
C ALA A 358 -4.46 -1.59 6.36
N PRO A 359 -4.66 -2.64 5.56
CA PRO A 359 -4.40 -3.98 6.04
C PRO A 359 -3.00 -3.99 6.62
N GLY A 360 -2.88 -4.48 7.87
CA GLY A 360 -1.60 -4.71 8.49
C GLY A 360 -0.73 -5.60 7.60
N ARG A 361 0.43 -5.98 8.05
CA ARG A 361 1.33 -6.88 7.32
C ARG A 361 0.55 -8.03 6.66
N PRO A 362 0.77 -8.31 5.35
CA PRO A 362 0.07 -9.38 4.65
C PRO A 362 0.41 -10.77 5.22
N PRO A 363 -0.45 -11.78 5.01
CA PRO A 363 -0.22 -13.14 5.46
C PRO A 363 1.03 -13.74 4.83
N ARG A 364 1.80 -14.53 5.59
CA ARG A 364 3.04 -15.22 5.19
C ARG A 364 2.89 -16.73 5.12
N SER A 365 1.73 -17.25 5.48
CA SER A 365 1.43 -18.67 5.41
C SER A 365 -0.04 -18.89 5.03
N PRO A 366 -0.38 -20.10 4.52
CA PRO A 366 -1.76 -20.44 4.21
C PRO A 366 -2.69 -20.35 5.43
N GLN A 367 -2.18 -20.67 6.61
CA GLN A 367 -2.95 -20.55 7.85
C GLN A 367 -3.25 -19.09 8.17
N GLU A 368 -2.26 -18.20 8.03
CA GLU A 368 -2.47 -16.75 8.20
C GLU A 368 -3.48 -16.22 7.18
N GLU A 369 -3.43 -16.67 5.93
CA GLU A 369 -4.37 -16.25 4.88
C GLU A 369 -5.81 -16.64 5.21
N VAL A 370 -6.02 -17.91 5.61
CA VAL A 370 -7.32 -18.40 6.05
C VAL A 370 -7.81 -17.65 7.27
N LEU A 371 -6.95 -17.42 8.26
CA LEU A 371 -7.30 -16.67 9.47
C LEU A 371 -7.65 -15.22 9.17
N CYS A 372 -6.89 -14.52 8.31
CA CYS A 372 -7.22 -13.16 7.85
C CYS A 372 -8.61 -13.10 7.22
N ALA A 373 -8.93 -14.07 6.35
CA ALA A 373 -10.24 -14.15 5.71
C ALA A 373 -11.37 -14.44 6.71
N LEU A 374 -11.14 -15.31 7.70
CA LEU A 374 -12.12 -15.62 8.75
C LEU A 374 -12.33 -14.45 9.71
N PHE A 375 -11.26 -13.72 10.08
CA PHE A 375 -11.36 -12.49 10.86
C PHE A 375 -12.18 -11.44 10.10
N ALA A 376 -11.88 -11.20 8.83
CA ALA A 376 -12.60 -10.25 7.98
C ALA A 376 -14.08 -10.62 7.87
N GLU A 377 -14.41 -11.90 7.63
CA GLU A 377 -15.79 -12.40 7.56
C GLU A 377 -16.56 -12.18 8.86
N VAL A 378 -15.96 -12.58 10.00
CA VAL A 378 -16.64 -12.52 11.31
C VAL A 378 -16.79 -11.10 11.79
N LEU A 379 -15.78 -10.24 11.55
CA LEU A 379 -15.80 -8.83 11.89
C LEU A 379 -16.63 -8.01 10.89
N GLY A 380 -16.86 -8.54 9.66
CA GLY A 380 -17.54 -7.86 8.57
C GLY A 380 -16.74 -6.64 8.07
N VAL A 381 -15.43 -6.77 7.95
CA VAL A 381 -14.50 -5.77 7.39
C VAL A 381 -13.96 -6.25 6.04
N PRO A 382 -13.52 -5.36 5.13
CA PRO A 382 -13.03 -5.77 3.80
C PRO A 382 -11.79 -6.67 3.86
N SER A 383 -10.86 -6.39 4.76
CA SER A 383 -9.60 -7.13 4.93
C SER A 383 -9.05 -6.96 6.34
N VAL A 384 -8.18 -7.90 6.76
CA VAL A 384 -7.48 -7.90 8.04
C VAL A 384 -6.03 -8.28 7.79
N GLY A 385 -5.08 -7.57 8.39
CA GLY A 385 -3.67 -7.94 8.39
C GLY A 385 -3.33 -8.92 9.53
N VAL A 386 -2.15 -9.55 9.45
CA VAL A 386 -1.78 -10.59 10.42
C VAL A 386 -1.49 -10.05 11.82
N ASP A 387 -1.09 -8.79 11.93
CA ASP A 387 -0.78 -8.13 13.20
C ASP A 387 -1.98 -7.34 13.75
N ASP A 388 -3.11 -7.33 13.03
CA ASP A 388 -4.33 -6.65 13.47
C ASP A 388 -4.96 -7.37 14.65
N ASP A 389 -5.30 -6.61 15.69
CA ASP A 389 -5.95 -7.13 16.90
C ASP A 389 -7.46 -7.28 16.66
N PHE A 390 -7.98 -8.49 16.86
CA PHE A 390 -9.39 -8.82 16.71
C PHE A 390 -10.35 -7.90 17.47
N PHE A 391 -9.99 -7.58 18.72
CA PHE A 391 -10.82 -6.75 19.58
C PHE A 391 -10.72 -5.27 19.21
N ALA A 392 -9.53 -4.82 18.78
CA ALA A 392 -9.33 -3.47 18.26
C ALA A 392 -10.11 -3.22 16.96
N LEU A 393 -10.30 -4.27 16.14
CA LEU A 393 -11.14 -4.23 14.93
C LEU A 393 -12.64 -4.34 15.23
N GLY A 394 -13.05 -4.40 16.50
CA GLY A 394 -14.46 -4.46 16.92
C GLY A 394 -14.96 -5.84 17.26
N GLY A 395 -14.09 -6.81 17.40
CA GLY A 395 -14.42 -8.13 17.93
C GLY A 395 -14.90 -8.05 19.37
N HIS A 396 -15.81 -8.92 19.75
CA HIS A 396 -16.31 -9.09 21.12
C HIS A 396 -16.52 -10.59 21.40
N SER A 397 -16.81 -10.95 22.66
CA SER A 397 -16.87 -12.35 23.10
C SER A 397 -17.74 -13.27 22.24
N LEU A 398 -18.90 -12.78 21.76
CA LEU A 398 -19.77 -13.56 20.89
C LEU A 398 -19.14 -13.78 19.50
N LEU A 399 -18.54 -12.74 18.93
CA LEU A 399 -17.81 -12.85 17.66
C LEU A 399 -16.54 -13.71 17.83
N ALA A 400 -15.87 -13.64 18.98
CA ALA A 400 -14.74 -14.50 19.33
C ALA A 400 -15.12 -15.98 19.32
N ALA A 401 -16.23 -16.34 19.97
CA ALA A 401 -16.76 -17.71 19.93
C ALA A 401 -17.13 -18.15 18.51
N ARG A 402 -17.74 -17.25 17.71
CA ARG A 402 -18.07 -17.50 16.31
C ARG A 402 -16.81 -17.70 15.46
N LEU A 403 -15.78 -16.86 15.65
CA LEU A 403 -14.50 -17.00 14.96
C LEU A 403 -13.85 -18.35 15.27
N ILE A 404 -13.72 -18.71 16.55
CA ILE A 404 -13.10 -20.00 16.95
C ILE A 404 -13.86 -21.20 16.39
N ASN A 405 -15.19 -21.15 16.38
CA ASN A 405 -15.98 -22.22 15.74
C ASN A 405 -15.73 -22.30 14.23
N ARG A 406 -15.57 -21.15 13.54
CA ARG A 406 -15.23 -21.09 12.12
C ARG A 406 -13.81 -21.60 11.87
N VAL A 407 -12.83 -21.19 12.69
CA VAL A 407 -11.44 -21.68 12.61
C VAL A 407 -11.41 -23.20 12.75
N ARG A 408 -12.11 -23.76 13.76
CA ARG A 408 -12.23 -25.21 13.97
C ARG A 408 -12.83 -25.91 12.76
N ALA A 409 -13.97 -25.40 12.24
CA ALA A 409 -14.64 -25.98 11.08
C ALA A 409 -13.78 -25.91 9.81
N THR A 410 -13.01 -24.84 9.63
CA THR A 410 -12.24 -24.62 8.40
C THR A 410 -10.89 -25.32 8.41
N LEU A 411 -10.15 -25.26 9.54
CA LEU A 411 -8.78 -25.81 9.65
C LEU A 411 -8.74 -27.21 10.28
N GLY A 412 -9.86 -27.68 10.87
CA GLY A 412 -9.91 -29.01 11.53
C GLY A 412 -9.09 -29.13 12.81
N THR A 413 -8.73 -27.99 13.42
CA THR A 413 -7.89 -27.93 14.62
C THR A 413 -8.68 -27.42 15.83
N GLU A 414 -8.45 -28.05 17.00
CA GLU A 414 -9.08 -27.60 18.24
C GLU A 414 -8.37 -26.36 18.79
N LEU A 415 -9.08 -25.24 18.83
CA LEU A 415 -8.64 -24.00 19.44
C LEU A 415 -9.65 -23.57 20.52
N ALA A 416 -9.17 -23.30 21.73
CA ALA A 416 -10.02 -22.78 22.79
C ALA A 416 -10.29 -21.29 22.57
N VAL A 417 -11.50 -20.81 22.90
CA VAL A 417 -11.85 -19.37 22.81
C VAL A 417 -10.87 -18.49 23.58
N ARG A 418 -10.35 -19.00 24.70
CA ARG A 418 -9.32 -18.32 25.52
C ARG A 418 -8.06 -17.97 24.71
N ALA A 419 -7.68 -18.78 23.71
CA ALA A 419 -6.50 -18.54 22.89
C ALA A 419 -6.58 -17.19 22.14
N LEU A 420 -7.78 -16.80 21.67
CA LEU A 420 -7.99 -15.51 21.02
C LEU A 420 -7.86 -14.31 21.99
N PHE A 421 -8.23 -14.49 23.26
CA PHE A 421 -8.03 -13.46 24.29
C PHE A 421 -6.57 -13.29 24.68
N GLU A 422 -5.80 -14.37 24.66
CA GLU A 422 -4.36 -14.35 24.97
C GLU A 422 -3.50 -13.87 23.81
N THR A 423 -3.92 -14.17 22.57
CA THR A 423 -3.24 -13.78 21.33
C THR A 423 -4.27 -13.32 20.30
N PRO A 424 -4.70 -12.04 20.38
CA PRO A 424 -5.84 -11.56 19.60
C PRO A 424 -5.52 -11.22 18.14
N THR A 425 -4.35 -11.59 17.64
CA THR A 425 -3.90 -11.34 16.28
C THR A 425 -3.89 -12.61 15.44
N VAL A 426 -4.00 -12.45 14.13
CA VAL A 426 -3.89 -13.58 13.19
C VAL A 426 -2.55 -14.28 13.34
N ALA A 427 -1.44 -13.54 13.41
CA ALA A 427 -0.10 -14.12 13.58
C ALA A 427 -0.01 -14.96 14.86
N GLY A 428 -0.46 -14.40 15.99
CA GLY A 428 -0.41 -15.11 17.27
C GLY A 428 -1.30 -16.37 17.31
N LEU A 429 -2.44 -16.37 16.61
CA LEU A 429 -3.24 -17.57 16.45
C LEU A 429 -2.62 -18.59 15.50
N ALA A 430 -2.02 -18.14 14.40
CA ALA A 430 -1.32 -19.00 13.45
C ALA A 430 -0.15 -19.73 14.11
N ASP A 431 0.64 -19.01 14.92
CA ASP A 431 1.72 -19.60 15.72
C ASP A 431 1.22 -20.73 16.65
N ARG A 432 0.07 -20.51 17.29
CA ARG A 432 -0.54 -21.55 18.17
C ARG A 432 -1.06 -22.74 17.40
N LEU A 433 -1.49 -22.54 16.16
CA LEU A 433 -1.99 -23.62 15.29
C LEU A 433 -0.86 -24.38 14.60
N GLY A 434 0.31 -23.74 14.38
CA GLY A 434 1.41 -24.27 13.57
C GLY A 434 2.57 -24.92 14.34
N VAL A 435 2.64 -24.82 15.65
CA VAL A 435 3.87 -25.11 16.43
C VAL A 435 4.19 -26.62 16.60
N SER A 436 3.35 -27.56 16.13
CA SER A 436 3.56 -28.95 16.57
C SER A 436 4.48 -29.84 15.73
N ASP A 437 4.81 -29.53 14.45
CA ASP A 437 5.45 -30.55 13.59
C ASP A 437 6.71 -30.16 12.82
N GLY A 438 7.20 -28.92 12.91
CA GLY A 438 8.43 -28.50 12.19
C GLY A 438 8.30 -28.52 10.65
N SER A 439 7.07 -28.61 10.10
CA SER A 439 6.85 -28.53 8.64
C SER A 439 6.98 -27.10 8.14
N ASP A 440 7.82 -26.89 7.09
CA ASP A 440 7.94 -25.62 6.40
C ASP A 440 6.69 -25.36 5.54
N ALA A 441 6.21 -24.13 5.49
CA ALA A 441 5.12 -23.70 4.61
C ALA A 441 5.39 -23.98 3.12
N PHE A 442 6.62 -24.32 2.76
CA PHE A 442 7.08 -24.65 1.40
C PHE A 442 7.41 -26.13 1.21
N ASP A 443 7.11 -27.01 2.19
CA ASP A 443 7.28 -28.45 2.02
C ASP A 443 6.47 -28.99 0.84
N VAL A 444 6.94 -30.04 0.20
CA VAL A 444 6.30 -30.62 -0.99
C VAL A 444 4.86 -31.04 -0.68
N MET A 445 4.62 -31.64 0.49
CA MET A 445 3.27 -32.00 0.96
C MET A 445 2.83 -31.00 2.03
N LEU A 446 2.03 -30.02 1.62
CA LEU A 446 1.50 -28.97 2.49
C LEU A 446 0.11 -29.34 2.99
N PRO A 447 -0.09 -29.64 4.27
CA PRO A 447 -1.43 -29.84 4.81
C PRO A 447 -2.17 -28.51 4.97
N LEU A 448 -3.14 -28.25 4.09
CA LEU A 448 -4.05 -27.11 4.20
C LEU A 448 -5.12 -27.35 5.29
N ARG A 449 -5.58 -28.60 5.43
CA ARG A 449 -6.45 -29.10 6.51
C ARG A 449 -6.15 -30.57 6.77
N ARG A 450 -5.70 -30.89 7.99
CA ARG A 450 -5.29 -32.27 8.36
C ARG A 450 -6.43 -33.15 8.87
N GLY A 451 -7.41 -32.58 9.56
CA GLY A 451 -8.46 -33.30 10.25
C GLY A 451 -9.57 -33.82 9.32
N GLY A 452 -10.17 -34.93 9.69
CA GLY A 452 -11.34 -35.51 9.04
C GLY A 452 -11.20 -37.01 8.73
N ASP A 453 -12.31 -37.64 8.45
CA ASP A 453 -12.44 -39.08 8.20
C ASP A 453 -12.80 -39.41 6.74
N ARG A 454 -13.05 -38.38 5.92
CA ARG A 454 -13.30 -38.53 4.49
C ARG A 454 -12.01 -38.68 3.70
N ALA A 455 -12.10 -39.23 2.48
CA ALA A 455 -10.96 -39.32 1.57
C ALA A 455 -10.38 -37.93 1.26
N PRO A 456 -9.06 -37.74 1.35
CA PRO A 456 -8.39 -36.46 1.12
C PRO A 456 -8.57 -35.90 -0.30
N LEU A 457 -8.54 -34.57 -0.41
CA LEU A 457 -8.36 -33.86 -1.68
C LEU A 457 -6.90 -33.42 -1.79
N PHE A 458 -6.23 -33.75 -2.90
CA PHE A 458 -4.88 -33.32 -3.23
C PHE A 458 -4.91 -32.26 -4.32
N CYS A 459 -4.33 -31.09 -4.03
CA CYS A 459 -4.32 -29.92 -4.89
C CYS A 459 -2.91 -29.69 -5.44
N LEU A 460 -2.73 -29.80 -6.76
CA LEU A 460 -1.45 -29.70 -7.44
C LEU A 460 -1.14 -28.22 -7.77
N HIS A 461 0.10 -27.77 -7.50
CA HIS A 461 0.52 -26.39 -7.69
C HIS A 461 0.43 -25.89 -9.14
N PRO A 462 0.11 -24.61 -9.39
CA PRO A 462 0.27 -23.97 -10.69
C PRO A 462 1.76 -23.69 -11.00
N ALA A 463 2.06 -22.96 -12.06
CA ALA A 463 3.42 -22.69 -12.51
C ALA A 463 4.34 -22.10 -11.43
N GLY A 464 3.80 -21.30 -10.51
CA GLY A 464 4.53 -20.74 -9.36
C GLY A 464 5.03 -21.73 -8.32
N GLY A 465 4.65 -23.00 -8.42
CA GLY A 465 5.15 -24.04 -7.51
C GLY A 465 4.48 -24.08 -6.14
N VAL A 466 3.59 -23.14 -5.81
CA VAL A 466 2.92 -23.02 -4.50
C VAL A 466 1.45 -23.45 -4.58
N SER A 467 0.95 -24.12 -3.55
CA SER A 467 -0.44 -24.61 -3.47
C SER A 467 -1.33 -23.81 -2.52
N TRP A 468 -0.84 -22.71 -1.97
CA TRP A 468 -1.62 -21.84 -1.07
C TRP A 468 -2.86 -21.25 -1.71
N VAL A 469 -2.83 -21.06 -3.03
CA VAL A 469 -3.93 -20.55 -3.83
C VAL A 469 -5.24 -21.33 -3.64
N TYR A 470 -5.17 -22.55 -3.15
CA TYR A 470 -6.34 -23.39 -2.87
C TYR A 470 -6.92 -23.22 -1.46
N SER A 471 -6.29 -22.43 -0.58
CA SER A 471 -6.76 -22.19 0.80
C SER A 471 -8.20 -21.65 0.84
N GLY A 472 -8.59 -20.84 -0.13
CA GLY A 472 -9.94 -20.31 -0.29
C GLY A 472 -11.04 -21.40 -0.46
N LEU A 473 -10.69 -22.60 -0.91
CA LEU A 473 -11.64 -23.73 -1.04
C LEU A 473 -12.08 -24.30 0.30
N LEU A 474 -11.24 -24.21 1.35
CA LEU A 474 -11.47 -24.86 2.63
C LEU A 474 -12.83 -24.55 3.27
N ARG A 475 -13.34 -23.35 3.05
CA ARG A 475 -14.64 -22.90 3.57
C ARG A 475 -15.85 -23.50 2.87
N TRP A 476 -15.67 -24.07 1.66
CA TRP A 476 -16.72 -24.62 0.80
C TRP A 476 -16.75 -26.14 0.82
N LEU A 477 -15.65 -26.77 1.22
CA LEU A 477 -15.50 -28.21 1.31
C LEU A 477 -15.94 -28.71 2.69
N ASP A 478 -16.52 -29.93 2.72
CA ASP A 478 -16.90 -30.59 3.96
C ASP A 478 -15.76 -30.54 4.99
N PRO A 479 -16.01 -30.09 6.23
CA PRO A 479 -14.99 -30.00 7.29
C PRO A 479 -14.30 -31.34 7.62
N GLY A 480 -14.97 -32.44 7.40
CA GLY A 480 -14.43 -33.79 7.60
C GLY A 480 -13.53 -34.30 6.47
N ARG A 481 -13.24 -33.50 5.44
CA ARG A 481 -12.34 -33.86 4.34
C ARG A 481 -10.97 -33.21 4.50
N PRO A 482 -9.90 -33.97 4.71
CA PRO A 482 -8.54 -33.46 4.67
C PRO A 482 -8.22 -32.84 3.30
N VAL A 483 -7.42 -31.78 3.28
CA VAL A 483 -6.97 -31.10 2.05
C VAL A 483 -5.48 -30.91 2.11
N TYR A 484 -4.77 -31.39 1.11
CA TYR A 484 -3.33 -31.27 0.97
C TYR A 484 -2.98 -30.52 -0.30
N GLY A 485 -2.09 -29.55 -0.20
CA GLY A 485 -1.43 -28.92 -1.33
C GLY A 485 -0.13 -29.65 -1.67
N ILE A 486 0.11 -29.87 -2.94
CA ILE A 486 1.40 -30.42 -3.41
C ILE A 486 2.16 -29.28 -4.04
N GLN A 487 3.40 -29.05 -3.58
CA GLN A 487 4.25 -27.92 -3.95
C GLN A 487 5.55 -28.38 -4.63
N ALA A 488 6.12 -27.47 -5.42
CA ALA A 488 7.36 -27.79 -6.13
C ALA A 488 8.55 -27.89 -5.16
N ARG A 489 9.28 -29.00 -5.20
CA ARG A 489 10.49 -29.22 -4.39
C ARG A 489 11.56 -28.13 -4.58
N GLY A 490 11.63 -27.54 -5.77
CA GLY A 490 12.56 -26.46 -6.08
C GLY A 490 12.43 -25.21 -5.21
N LEU A 491 11.30 -25.01 -4.53
CA LEU A 491 11.09 -23.90 -3.59
C LEU A 491 11.95 -24.03 -2.32
N THR A 492 12.21 -25.25 -1.86
CA THR A 492 13.03 -25.53 -0.67
C THR A 492 14.44 -26.02 -1.02
N ARG A 493 14.60 -26.62 -2.20
CA ARG A 493 15.87 -27.17 -2.71
C ARG A 493 16.11 -26.70 -4.13
N PRO A 494 16.70 -25.51 -4.34
CA PRO A 494 16.94 -24.95 -5.67
C PRO A 494 17.67 -25.94 -6.60
N GLY A 495 17.25 -25.98 -7.86
CA GLY A 495 17.83 -26.86 -8.87
C GLY A 495 17.42 -28.33 -8.81
N THR A 496 16.47 -28.72 -7.93
CA THR A 496 16.00 -30.09 -7.79
C THR A 496 14.65 -30.36 -8.44
N THR A 497 14.05 -29.39 -9.11
CA THR A 497 12.77 -29.59 -9.83
C THR A 497 12.98 -30.57 -10.98
N PRO A 498 12.20 -31.67 -11.06
CA PRO A 498 12.29 -32.63 -12.15
C PRO A 498 12.10 -32.00 -13.53
N ALA A 499 12.72 -32.57 -14.54
CA ALA A 499 12.79 -31.95 -15.86
C ALA A 499 11.50 -32.10 -16.68
N THR A 500 10.64 -33.06 -16.34
CA THR A 500 9.45 -33.40 -17.12
C THR A 500 8.21 -33.54 -16.24
N ILE A 501 7.03 -33.32 -16.84
CA ILE A 501 5.74 -33.58 -16.17
C ILE A 501 5.62 -35.05 -15.73
N ALA A 502 6.15 -35.99 -16.49
CA ALA A 502 6.09 -37.41 -16.15
C ALA A 502 6.91 -37.73 -14.86
N GLU A 503 8.09 -37.14 -14.71
CA GLU A 503 8.91 -37.29 -13.50
C GLU A 503 8.23 -36.65 -12.29
N LEU A 504 7.68 -35.41 -12.45
CA LEU A 504 6.88 -34.75 -11.41
C LEU A 504 5.68 -35.58 -11.01
N ALA A 505 4.94 -36.14 -11.97
CA ALA A 505 3.77 -36.95 -11.71
C ALA A 505 4.12 -38.25 -10.94
N ALA A 506 5.25 -38.85 -11.25
CA ALA A 506 5.71 -40.03 -10.53
C ALA A 506 6.08 -39.72 -9.09
N GLU A 507 6.81 -38.62 -8.86
CA GLU A 507 7.15 -38.12 -7.52
C GLU A 507 5.90 -37.77 -6.71
N TYR A 508 5.00 -36.99 -7.29
CA TYR A 508 3.77 -36.55 -6.59
C TYR A 508 2.82 -37.74 -6.32
N ALA A 509 2.75 -38.73 -7.20
CA ALA A 509 2.00 -39.95 -6.92
C ALA A 509 2.57 -40.73 -5.72
N ASP A 510 3.89 -40.71 -5.52
CA ASP A 510 4.53 -41.33 -4.37
C ASP A 510 4.25 -40.55 -3.07
N GLU A 511 4.34 -39.19 -3.11
CA GLU A 511 3.98 -38.32 -1.98
C GLU A 511 2.50 -38.49 -1.57
N ILE A 512 1.57 -38.52 -2.56
CA ILE A 512 0.14 -38.78 -2.32
C ILE A 512 -0.07 -40.14 -1.64
N ARG A 513 0.63 -41.17 -2.13
CA ARG A 513 0.50 -42.51 -1.55
C ARG A 513 1.14 -42.65 -0.17
N ALA A 514 2.08 -41.83 0.19
CA ALA A 514 2.61 -41.74 1.54
C ALA A 514 1.56 -41.22 2.53
N VAL A 515 0.67 -40.31 2.09
CA VAL A 515 -0.46 -39.81 2.89
C VAL A 515 -1.66 -40.80 2.84
N GLN A 516 -2.02 -41.24 1.64
CA GLN A 516 -3.15 -42.15 1.39
C GLN A 516 -2.66 -43.40 0.59
N PRO A 517 -2.34 -44.52 1.22
CA PRO A 517 -1.74 -45.69 0.57
C PRO A 517 -2.58 -46.32 -0.56
N ALA A 518 -3.89 -46.21 -0.49
CA ALA A 518 -4.84 -46.76 -1.47
C ALA A 518 -5.95 -45.81 -1.81
N GLY A 519 -6.40 -45.80 -3.08
CA GLY A 519 -7.53 -44.99 -3.54
C GLY A 519 -8.87 -45.39 -2.90
N PRO A 520 -9.95 -44.68 -3.23
CA PRO A 520 -10.04 -43.71 -4.35
C PRO A 520 -9.39 -42.35 -4.04
N TYR A 521 -8.71 -41.79 -5.03
CA TYR A 521 -8.06 -40.46 -4.92
C TYR A 521 -8.93 -39.37 -5.50
N HIS A 522 -8.83 -38.18 -4.91
CA HIS A 522 -9.42 -36.94 -5.42
C HIS A 522 -8.29 -35.94 -5.72
N LEU A 523 -8.23 -35.48 -6.94
CA LEU A 523 -7.17 -34.60 -7.44
C LEU A 523 -7.77 -33.31 -7.99
N LEU A 524 -7.12 -32.19 -7.72
CA LEU A 524 -7.47 -30.88 -8.23
C LEU A 524 -6.23 -30.17 -8.74
N GLY A 525 -6.34 -29.42 -9.85
CA GLY A 525 -5.24 -28.55 -10.30
C GLY A 525 -5.72 -27.40 -11.15
N TRP A 526 -5.07 -26.24 -10.98
CA TRP A 526 -5.27 -25.02 -11.74
C TRP A 526 -4.08 -24.75 -12.65
N SER A 527 -4.34 -24.33 -13.90
CA SER A 527 -3.27 -24.00 -14.86
C SER A 527 -2.34 -25.20 -15.08
N LEU A 528 -1.03 -25.08 -14.92
CA LEU A 528 -0.09 -26.21 -14.93
C LEU A 528 -0.52 -27.31 -13.95
N GLY A 529 -1.05 -26.92 -12.79
CA GLY A 529 -1.53 -27.89 -11.80
C GLY A 529 -2.58 -28.85 -12.34
N GLY A 530 -3.39 -28.43 -13.31
CA GLY A 530 -4.33 -29.29 -13.99
C GLY A 530 -3.65 -30.35 -14.90
N LEU A 531 -2.60 -29.98 -15.58
CA LEU A 531 -1.77 -30.91 -16.36
C LEU A 531 -1.08 -31.92 -15.44
N LEU A 532 -0.55 -31.45 -14.31
CA LEU A 532 0.06 -32.28 -13.28
C LEU A 532 -0.98 -33.23 -12.64
N ALA A 533 -2.17 -32.74 -12.30
CA ALA A 533 -3.24 -33.55 -11.74
C ALA A 533 -3.64 -34.68 -12.69
N HIS A 534 -3.76 -34.38 -13.98
CA HIS A 534 -4.03 -35.38 -15.00
C HIS A 534 -2.89 -36.40 -15.14
N ALA A 535 -1.63 -35.98 -15.20
CA ALA A 535 -0.48 -36.85 -15.27
C ALA A 535 -0.32 -37.77 -14.02
N VAL A 536 -0.61 -37.21 -12.83
CA VAL A 536 -0.65 -37.96 -11.58
C VAL A 536 -1.79 -38.99 -11.60
N ALA A 537 -2.98 -38.64 -12.11
CA ALA A 537 -4.09 -39.55 -12.29
C ALA A 537 -3.71 -40.71 -13.20
N ALA A 538 -3.10 -40.43 -14.35
CA ALA A 538 -2.60 -41.47 -15.28
C ALA A 538 -1.57 -42.37 -14.62
N THR A 539 -0.65 -41.81 -13.83
CA THR A 539 0.38 -42.57 -13.09
C THR A 539 -0.25 -43.48 -12.01
N LEU A 540 -1.20 -42.98 -11.24
CA LEU A 540 -1.92 -43.76 -10.23
C LEU A 540 -2.76 -44.86 -10.87
N GLU A 541 -3.45 -44.58 -11.97
CA GLU A 541 -4.24 -45.60 -12.71
C GLU A 541 -3.34 -46.67 -13.35
N ALA A 542 -2.17 -46.29 -13.87
CA ALA A 542 -1.18 -47.29 -14.36
C ALA A 542 -0.64 -48.18 -13.25
N ARG A 543 -0.62 -47.73 -12.00
CA ARG A 543 -0.29 -48.47 -10.80
C ARG A 543 -1.49 -49.26 -10.21
N GLY A 544 -2.61 -49.35 -10.95
CA GLY A 544 -3.81 -50.07 -10.55
C GLY A 544 -4.69 -49.40 -9.51
N GLN A 545 -4.47 -48.12 -9.27
CA GLN A 545 -5.23 -47.32 -8.31
C GLN A 545 -6.47 -46.70 -8.96
N LYS A 546 -7.50 -46.38 -8.16
CA LYS A 546 -8.71 -45.69 -8.61
C LYS A 546 -8.60 -44.19 -8.30
N VAL A 547 -8.83 -43.34 -9.30
CA VAL A 547 -9.06 -41.91 -9.13
C VAL A 547 -10.57 -41.68 -9.25
N ALA A 548 -11.20 -41.15 -8.22
CA ALA A 548 -12.64 -40.91 -8.18
C ALA A 548 -13.02 -39.50 -8.66
N THR A 549 -12.14 -38.53 -8.46
CA THR A 549 -12.36 -37.17 -8.94
C THR A 549 -11.07 -36.64 -9.54
N LEU A 550 -11.13 -36.14 -10.78
CA LEU A 550 -10.09 -35.36 -11.44
C LEU A 550 -10.68 -34.01 -11.83
N ALA A 551 -10.41 -32.99 -11.02
CA ALA A 551 -10.89 -31.62 -11.23
C ALA A 551 -9.80 -30.74 -11.83
N LEU A 552 -10.10 -30.08 -12.94
CA LEU A 552 -9.16 -29.24 -13.69
C LEU A 552 -9.73 -27.82 -13.77
N MET A 553 -8.96 -26.84 -13.34
CA MET A 553 -9.35 -25.43 -13.39
C MET A 553 -8.55 -24.73 -14.47
N ASP A 554 -9.21 -24.38 -15.56
CA ASP A 554 -8.71 -23.62 -16.72
C ASP A 554 -7.32 -24.08 -17.20
N ALA A 555 -7.16 -25.40 -17.29
CA ALA A 555 -5.94 -26.07 -17.72
C ALA A 555 -6.16 -26.71 -19.10
N TYR A 556 -5.26 -26.53 -20.03
CA TYR A 556 -5.41 -27.01 -21.39
C TYR A 556 -4.21 -27.85 -21.83
N PRO A 557 -4.44 -29.05 -22.46
CA PRO A 557 -3.37 -30.00 -22.76
C PRO A 557 -2.51 -29.61 -23.97
N ASP A 558 -3.00 -28.70 -24.83
CA ASP A 558 -2.37 -28.35 -26.11
C ASP A 558 -2.14 -26.84 -26.18
N ILE A 559 -1.29 -26.32 -25.30
CA ILE A 559 -0.88 -24.92 -25.34
C ILE A 559 0.16 -24.78 -26.45
N GLU A 560 -0.17 -24.04 -27.51
CA GLU A 560 0.77 -23.74 -28.58
C GLU A 560 1.89 -22.83 -28.08
N ARG A 561 3.13 -23.11 -28.51
CA ARG A 561 4.25 -22.22 -28.26
C ARG A 561 4.01 -20.89 -28.97
N PRO A 562 4.31 -19.74 -28.35
CA PRO A 562 4.22 -18.45 -29.02
C PRO A 562 5.01 -18.42 -30.33
N ALA A 563 4.53 -17.68 -31.33
CA ALA A 563 5.27 -17.47 -32.57
C ALA A 563 6.64 -16.84 -32.24
N GLY A 564 7.74 -17.50 -32.63
CA GLY A 564 9.11 -17.14 -32.20
C GLY A 564 9.66 -18.00 -31.06
N GLY A 565 8.83 -18.75 -30.33
CA GLY A 565 9.23 -19.58 -29.17
C GLY A 565 10.13 -20.79 -29.47
N GLN A 566 10.75 -20.84 -30.64
CA GLN A 566 11.85 -21.78 -30.94
C GLN A 566 13.18 -21.33 -30.32
N ASP A 567 13.33 -20.01 -30.09
CA ASP A 567 14.46 -19.48 -29.31
C ASP A 567 14.18 -19.59 -27.80
N PRO A 568 14.97 -20.39 -27.06
CA PRO A 568 14.82 -20.54 -25.61
C PRO A 568 14.91 -19.23 -24.84
N ALA A 569 15.64 -18.23 -25.35
CA ALA A 569 15.78 -16.94 -24.72
C ALA A 569 14.50 -16.10 -24.88
N GLU A 570 13.90 -16.11 -26.06
CA GLU A 570 12.65 -15.40 -26.32
C GLU A 570 11.49 -16.00 -25.53
N LEU A 571 11.41 -17.33 -25.46
CA LEU A 571 10.43 -18.00 -24.61
C LEU A 571 10.59 -17.61 -23.12
N THR A 572 11.83 -17.54 -22.63
CA THR A 572 12.09 -17.14 -21.22
C THR A 572 11.65 -15.71 -20.97
N ARG A 573 11.90 -14.79 -21.91
CA ARG A 573 11.44 -13.39 -21.79
C ARG A 573 9.92 -13.30 -21.72
N GLY A 574 9.22 -14.06 -22.56
CA GLY A 574 7.74 -14.12 -22.49
C GLY A 574 7.25 -14.63 -21.13
N ILE A 575 7.88 -15.67 -20.60
CA ILE A 575 7.54 -16.21 -19.26
C ILE A 575 7.84 -15.18 -18.16
N HIS A 576 8.94 -14.44 -18.21
CA HIS A 576 9.24 -13.36 -17.27
C HIS A 576 8.17 -12.25 -17.27
N GLN A 577 7.68 -11.87 -18.46
CA GLN A 577 6.59 -10.89 -18.56
C GLN A 577 5.28 -11.39 -17.93
N VAL A 578 4.93 -12.67 -18.16
CA VAL A 578 3.77 -13.29 -17.50
C VAL A 578 3.94 -13.28 -15.99
N LEU A 579 5.09 -13.70 -15.49
CA LEU A 579 5.40 -13.72 -14.06
C LEU A 579 5.23 -12.34 -13.42
N LEU A 580 5.80 -11.29 -14.01
CA LEU A 580 5.69 -9.92 -13.50
C LEU A 580 4.24 -9.42 -13.51
N THR A 581 3.48 -9.76 -14.57
CA THR A 581 2.07 -9.39 -14.68
C THR A 581 1.21 -10.08 -13.61
N GLU A 582 1.39 -11.39 -13.41
CA GLU A 582 0.67 -12.17 -12.39
C GLU A 582 1.06 -11.72 -10.97
N ALA A 583 2.30 -11.30 -10.78
CA ALA A 583 2.77 -10.74 -9.51
C ALA A 583 2.26 -9.30 -9.24
N GLY A 584 1.55 -8.66 -10.18
CA GLY A 584 1.02 -7.31 -10.02
C GLY A 584 2.05 -6.19 -10.20
N VAL A 585 3.18 -6.46 -10.84
CA VAL A 585 4.16 -5.43 -11.19
C VAL A 585 3.61 -4.57 -12.33
N ASP A 586 3.73 -3.24 -12.20
CA ASP A 586 3.27 -2.29 -13.23
C ASP A 586 3.86 -2.65 -14.60
N PRO A 587 3.03 -2.94 -15.61
CA PRO A 587 3.49 -3.29 -16.95
C PRO A 587 4.45 -2.26 -17.56
N ALA A 588 4.31 -0.98 -17.23
CA ALA A 588 5.19 0.08 -17.72
C ALA A 588 6.65 -0.11 -17.28
N ARG A 589 6.91 -0.79 -16.18
CA ARG A 589 8.26 -1.08 -15.67
C ARG A 589 8.97 -2.21 -16.43
N ALA A 590 8.21 -3.07 -17.09
CA ALA A 590 8.70 -4.23 -17.83
C ALA A 590 8.62 -4.06 -19.35
N GLN A 591 7.75 -3.15 -19.85
CA GLN A 591 7.44 -3.02 -21.27
C GLN A 591 8.66 -2.52 -22.09
N GLY A 592 9.00 -3.26 -23.15
CA GLY A 592 10.07 -2.90 -24.08
C GLY A 592 11.51 -3.13 -23.55
N ARG A 593 11.67 -3.76 -22.38
CA ARG A 593 12.96 -4.10 -21.78
C ARG A 593 13.25 -5.58 -21.97
N ASP A 594 14.51 -5.88 -22.26
CA ASP A 594 15.02 -7.26 -22.25
C ASP A 594 15.52 -7.56 -20.83
N LEU A 595 14.61 -8.02 -19.96
CA LEU A 595 14.89 -8.25 -18.54
C LEU A 595 15.57 -9.60 -18.34
N ASP A 596 16.75 -9.56 -17.74
CA ASP A 596 17.40 -10.77 -17.25
C ASP A 596 16.77 -11.27 -15.94
N ARG A 597 17.21 -12.45 -15.47
CA ARG A 597 16.71 -13.08 -14.23
C ARG A 597 16.89 -12.17 -13.01
N ALA A 598 18.03 -11.50 -12.89
CA ALA A 598 18.33 -10.66 -11.73
C ALA A 598 17.43 -9.41 -11.69
N GLU A 599 17.18 -8.81 -12.86
CA GLU A 599 16.24 -7.67 -12.99
C GLU A 599 14.81 -8.07 -12.66
N VAL A 600 14.36 -9.27 -13.09
CA VAL A 600 13.03 -9.80 -12.74
C VAL A 600 12.90 -10.00 -11.23
N VAL A 601 13.87 -10.62 -10.59
CA VAL A 601 13.90 -10.80 -9.12
C VAL A 601 13.90 -9.46 -8.41
N ALA A 602 14.66 -8.46 -8.89
CA ALA A 602 14.67 -7.11 -8.32
C ALA A 602 13.28 -6.43 -8.43
N LEU A 603 12.64 -6.53 -9.59
CA LEU A 603 11.29 -5.97 -9.81
C LEU A 603 10.23 -6.63 -8.91
N LEU A 604 10.31 -7.94 -8.70
CA LEU A 604 9.43 -8.67 -7.78
C LEU A 604 9.62 -8.21 -6.33
N LYS A 605 10.86 -7.93 -5.91
CA LYS A 605 11.20 -7.44 -4.56
C LYS A 605 10.75 -5.99 -4.35
N GLU A 606 10.97 -5.11 -5.33
CA GLU A 606 10.67 -3.67 -5.22
C GLU A 606 9.19 -3.33 -5.41
N GLY A 607 8.45 -4.19 -6.10
CA GLY A 607 7.09 -3.90 -6.58
C GLY A 607 5.99 -3.86 -5.52
N GLY A 608 6.28 -4.07 -4.21
CA GLY A 608 5.26 -4.16 -3.17
C GLY A 608 4.26 -5.29 -3.41
N THR A 609 4.66 -6.30 -4.19
CA THR A 609 3.83 -7.45 -4.56
C THR A 609 3.50 -8.29 -3.33
N ALA A 610 2.36 -8.96 -3.33
CA ALA A 610 2.01 -9.92 -2.28
C ALA A 610 3.11 -10.97 -2.08
N LEU A 611 3.79 -11.38 -3.16
CA LEU A 611 4.93 -12.29 -3.16
C LEU A 611 6.13 -11.77 -2.35
N ALA A 612 6.48 -10.47 -2.49
CA ALA A 612 7.61 -9.88 -1.75
C ALA A 612 7.37 -9.83 -0.23
N GLY A 613 6.11 -9.81 0.21
CA GLY A 613 5.74 -9.90 1.63
C GLY A 613 5.73 -11.34 2.19
N LEU A 614 5.61 -12.34 1.30
CA LEU A 614 5.45 -13.76 1.67
C LEU A 614 6.77 -14.54 1.72
N MET A 615 7.80 -14.09 1.00
CA MET A 615 9.05 -14.84 0.77
C MET A 615 10.27 -14.00 1.13
N ASP A 616 11.27 -14.64 1.73
CA ASP A 616 12.61 -14.06 1.86
C ASP A 616 13.30 -13.99 0.49
N GLU A 617 14.47 -13.35 0.46
CA GLU A 617 15.19 -13.07 -0.76
C GLU A 617 15.55 -14.33 -1.56
N ASP A 618 16.05 -15.34 -0.87
CA ASP A 618 16.46 -16.63 -1.48
C ASP A 618 15.25 -17.37 -2.06
N ARG A 619 14.09 -17.25 -1.43
CA ARG A 619 12.85 -17.88 -1.89
C ARG A 619 12.20 -17.17 -3.08
N VAL A 620 12.30 -15.85 -3.18
CA VAL A 620 11.87 -15.13 -4.39
C VAL A 620 12.71 -15.58 -5.60
N GLU A 621 14.00 -15.82 -5.41
CA GLU A 621 14.86 -16.38 -6.46
C GLU A 621 14.46 -17.82 -6.84
N ALA A 622 14.27 -18.69 -5.86
CA ALA A 622 13.84 -20.07 -6.07
C ALA A 622 12.45 -20.13 -6.75
N PHE A 623 11.52 -19.26 -6.33
CA PHE A 623 10.21 -19.12 -6.94
C PHE A 623 10.29 -18.71 -8.41
N THR A 624 11.15 -17.73 -8.74
CA THR A 624 11.36 -17.29 -10.13
C THR A 624 11.88 -18.44 -10.99
N ASP A 625 12.86 -19.19 -10.50
CA ASP A 625 13.41 -20.35 -11.22
C ASP A 625 12.38 -21.47 -11.40
N VAL A 626 11.59 -21.78 -10.37
CA VAL A 626 10.50 -22.76 -10.42
C VAL A 626 9.45 -22.32 -11.43
N PHE A 627 9.02 -21.03 -11.39
CA PHE A 627 8.03 -20.50 -12.31
C PHE A 627 8.47 -20.66 -13.77
N VAL A 628 9.69 -20.25 -14.09
CA VAL A 628 10.24 -20.36 -15.46
C VAL A 628 10.32 -21.81 -15.89
N HIS A 629 10.83 -22.69 -15.02
CA HIS A 629 10.98 -24.10 -15.29
C HIS A 629 9.63 -24.78 -15.53
N CYS A 630 8.68 -24.58 -14.64
CA CYS A 630 7.32 -25.14 -14.70
C CYS A 630 6.53 -24.61 -15.91
N SER A 631 6.64 -23.31 -16.22
CA SER A 631 5.97 -22.71 -17.38
C SER A 631 6.45 -23.33 -18.70
N ARG A 632 7.72 -23.67 -18.81
CA ARG A 632 8.28 -24.35 -19.99
C ARG A 632 7.67 -25.75 -20.21
N MET A 633 7.31 -26.45 -19.14
CA MET A 633 6.71 -27.79 -19.20
C MET A 633 5.25 -27.77 -19.71
N MET A 634 4.58 -26.62 -19.71
CA MET A 634 3.20 -26.51 -20.18
C MET A 634 3.08 -26.73 -21.71
N PHE A 635 4.19 -26.53 -22.43
CA PHE A 635 4.19 -26.67 -23.87
C PHE A 635 4.47 -28.12 -24.26
N ASP A 636 3.49 -28.77 -24.93
CA ASP A 636 3.57 -30.13 -25.45
C ASP A 636 3.79 -31.22 -24.36
N PRO A 637 2.91 -31.27 -23.32
CA PRO A 637 3.04 -32.26 -22.27
C PRO A 637 2.73 -33.67 -22.78
N PRO A 638 3.53 -34.71 -22.48
CA PRO A 638 3.26 -36.09 -22.86
C PRO A 638 2.14 -36.66 -21.94
N LEU A 639 0.89 -36.39 -22.25
CA LEU A 639 -0.26 -36.85 -21.49
C LEU A 639 -0.81 -38.18 -22.06
N GLY A 640 -1.00 -39.17 -21.17
CA GLY A 640 -1.73 -40.41 -21.47
C GLY A 640 -3.24 -40.23 -21.30
N ALA A 641 -4.03 -41.22 -21.72
CA ALA A 641 -5.47 -41.22 -21.42
C ALA A 641 -5.74 -41.81 -20.02
N VAL A 642 -6.64 -41.16 -19.27
CA VAL A 642 -7.15 -41.64 -17.97
C VAL A 642 -8.54 -42.25 -18.10
N ARG A 643 -8.92 -43.10 -17.13
CA ARG A 643 -10.27 -43.68 -17.06
C ARG A 643 -11.22 -42.85 -16.20
N SER A 644 -10.67 -41.99 -15.40
CA SER A 644 -11.40 -41.12 -14.49
C SER A 644 -12.31 -40.14 -15.20
N ASP A 645 -13.44 -39.80 -14.61
CA ASP A 645 -14.26 -38.68 -14.99
C ASP A 645 -13.52 -37.37 -14.70
N VAL A 646 -13.66 -36.43 -15.62
CA VAL A 646 -13.02 -35.10 -15.56
C VAL A 646 -14.07 -34.04 -15.28
N LEU A 647 -13.89 -33.31 -14.20
CA LEU A 647 -14.63 -32.11 -13.84
C LEU A 647 -13.81 -30.89 -14.28
N PHE A 648 -14.28 -30.17 -15.29
CA PHE A 648 -13.52 -29.04 -15.83
C PHE A 648 -14.19 -27.69 -15.53
N PHE A 649 -13.44 -26.74 -14.98
CA PHE A 649 -13.87 -25.37 -14.75
C PHE A 649 -13.21 -24.46 -15.80
N ALA A 650 -14.02 -23.80 -16.63
CA ALA A 650 -13.57 -22.95 -17.72
C ALA A 650 -13.74 -21.46 -17.38
N ALA A 651 -12.66 -20.68 -17.43
CA ALA A 651 -12.73 -19.23 -17.34
C ALA A 651 -13.28 -18.65 -18.65
N THR A 652 -14.30 -17.79 -18.56
CA THR A 652 -14.98 -17.27 -19.77
C THR A 652 -14.62 -15.83 -20.14
N ARG A 653 -13.90 -15.09 -19.28
CA ARG A 653 -13.44 -13.72 -19.56
C ARG A 653 -11.99 -13.73 -20.05
N GLY A 654 -11.73 -13.02 -21.15
CA GLY A 654 -10.39 -12.94 -21.73
C GLY A 654 -9.98 -14.15 -22.58
N ALA A 655 -10.89 -15.10 -22.82
CA ALA A 655 -10.65 -16.12 -23.84
C ALA A 655 -10.45 -15.44 -25.19
N VAL A 656 -9.29 -15.66 -25.82
CA VAL A 656 -9.03 -15.21 -27.19
C VAL A 656 -9.93 -16.02 -28.12
N ASP A 657 -10.58 -15.39 -29.08
CA ASP A 657 -11.35 -16.09 -30.12
C ASP A 657 -10.47 -17.18 -30.72
N GLY A 658 -10.91 -18.46 -30.57
CA GLY A 658 -10.12 -19.63 -30.94
C GLY A 658 -9.35 -20.31 -29.82
N ALA A 659 -9.49 -19.85 -28.54
CA ALA A 659 -8.90 -20.54 -27.39
C ALA A 659 -9.38 -22.00 -27.32
N PRO A 660 -8.49 -22.95 -26.90
CA PRO A 660 -8.82 -24.37 -26.82
C PRO A 660 -9.99 -24.62 -25.86
N GLY A 661 -11.08 -25.09 -26.40
CA GLY A 661 -12.23 -25.50 -25.58
C GLY A 661 -11.92 -26.71 -24.69
N ALA A 662 -12.67 -26.88 -23.62
CA ALA A 662 -12.60 -28.04 -22.71
C ALA A 662 -12.65 -29.39 -23.47
N ASP A 663 -13.28 -29.42 -24.66
CA ASP A 663 -13.40 -30.62 -25.49
C ASP A 663 -12.05 -31.24 -25.92
N ARG A 664 -10.95 -30.51 -25.85
CA ARG A 664 -9.60 -31.05 -26.12
C ARG A 664 -9.21 -32.14 -25.10
N TRP A 665 -9.78 -32.14 -23.91
CA TRP A 665 -9.58 -33.17 -22.91
C TRP A 665 -10.21 -34.51 -23.29
N ARG A 666 -11.19 -34.56 -24.23
CA ARG A 666 -11.87 -35.80 -24.64
C ARG A 666 -10.93 -36.88 -25.17
N ARG A 667 -9.77 -36.48 -25.73
CA ARG A 667 -8.76 -37.44 -26.20
C ARG A 667 -7.88 -38.00 -25.07
N TYR A 668 -7.91 -37.36 -23.91
CA TYR A 668 -7.10 -37.69 -22.75
C TYR A 668 -7.89 -38.31 -21.60
N THR A 669 -9.19 -38.56 -21.79
CA THR A 669 -10.01 -39.33 -20.87
C THR A 669 -10.95 -40.27 -21.62
N THR A 670 -11.14 -41.46 -21.06
CA THR A 670 -12.21 -42.38 -21.48
C THR A 670 -13.45 -42.26 -20.57
N GLY A 671 -13.35 -41.51 -19.48
CA GLY A 671 -14.45 -41.16 -18.60
C GLY A 671 -15.31 -39.99 -19.14
N THR A 672 -16.20 -39.51 -18.30
CA THR A 672 -17.08 -38.39 -18.61
C THR A 672 -16.35 -37.07 -18.44
N LEU A 673 -16.51 -36.12 -19.38
CA LEU A 673 -16.06 -34.74 -19.24
C LEU A 673 -17.27 -33.84 -18.91
N THR A 674 -17.29 -33.32 -17.70
CA THR A 674 -18.28 -32.34 -17.24
C THR A 674 -17.64 -30.96 -17.17
N VAL A 675 -18.26 -29.97 -17.84
CA VAL A 675 -17.71 -28.61 -17.94
C VAL A 675 -18.60 -27.64 -17.18
N HIS A 676 -17.98 -26.80 -16.33
CA HIS A 676 -18.61 -25.68 -15.64
C HIS A 676 -17.93 -24.37 -16.04
N GLU A 677 -18.71 -23.42 -16.56
CA GLU A 677 -18.22 -22.10 -16.90
C GLU A 677 -18.17 -21.21 -15.67
N VAL A 678 -17.07 -20.47 -15.52
CA VAL A 678 -16.85 -19.49 -14.45
C VAL A 678 -16.61 -18.11 -15.10
N ALA A 679 -17.44 -17.13 -14.74
CA ALA A 679 -17.41 -15.80 -15.36
C ALA A 679 -16.24 -14.94 -14.86
N CYS A 680 -15.01 -15.39 -15.08
CA CYS A 680 -13.77 -14.73 -14.66
C CYS A 680 -12.66 -14.92 -15.70
N SER A 681 -11.53 -14.25 -15.51
CA SER A 681 -10.29 -14.53 -16.24
C SER A 681 -9.52 -15.69 -15.60
N HIS A 682 -8.49 -16.21 -16.29
CA HIS A 682 -7.61 -17.28 -15.81
C HIS A 682 -7.06 -17.02 -14.40
N ALA A 683 -6.48 -15.84 -14.19
CA ALA A 683 -5.88 -15.46 -12.90
C ALA A 683 -6.93 -15.29 -11.77
N GLN A 684 -8.14 -14.88 -12.11
CA GLN A 684 -9.20 -14.62 -11.12
C GLN A 684 -9.88 -15.89 -10.57
N MET A 685 -9.61 -17.06 -11.13
CA MET A 685 -10.29 -18.30 -10.69
C MET A 685 -10.07 -18.62 -9.21
N VAL A 686 -8.96 -18.21 -8.64
CA VAL A 686 -8.61 -18.44 -7.24
C VAL A 686 -9.01 -17.29 -6.30
N GLU A 687 -9.54 -16.19 -6.83
CA GLU A 687 -10.06 -15.08 -6.04
C GLU A 687 -11.32 -15.48 -5.25
N PRO A 688 -11.58 -14.86 -4.08
CA PRO A 688 -12.68 -15.22 -3.18
C PRO A 688 -14.07 -15.26 -3.81
N GLU A 689 -14.33 -14.38 -4.78
CA GLU A 689 -15.61 -14.29 -5.48
C GLU A 689 -15.85 -15.55 -6.35
N HIS A 690 -14.85 -15.99 -7.09
CA HIS A 690 -14.95 -17.08 -8.08
C HIS A 690 -14.71 -18.44 -7.44
N ILE A 691 -13.78 -18.54 -6.48
CA ILE A 691 -13.49 -19.76 -5.75
C ILE A 691 -14.72 -20.31 -4.99
N ARG A 692 -15.67 -19.44 -4.63
CA ARG A 692 -16.97 -19.85 -4.06
C ARG A 692 -17.76 -20.73 -5.03
N THR A 693 -17.89 -20.32 -6.28
CA THR A 693 -18.63 -21.09 -7.30
C THR A 693 -17.94 -22.42 -7.54
N ILE A 694 -16.62 -22.42 -7.71
CA ILE A 694 -15.80 -23.60 -7.94
C ILE A 694 -15.91 -24.55 -6.73
N GLY A 695 -15.74 -24.03 -5.51
CA GLY A 695 -15.79 -24.83 -4.28
C GLY A 695 -17.15 -25.49 -4.04
N THR A 696 -18.25 -24.79 -4.34
CA THR A 696 -19.61 -25.33 -4.20
C THR A 696 -19.84 -26.50 -5.16
N VAL A 697 -19.46 -26.36 -6.44
CA VAL A 697 -19.59 -27.43 -7.44
C VAL A 697 -18.66 -28.60 -7.12
N LEU A 698 -17.42 -28.33 -6.73
CA LEU A 698 -16.44 -29.34 -6.36
C LEU A 698 -16.91 -30.14 -5.14
N ALA A 699 -17.45 -29.47 -4.11
CA ALA A 699 -17.99 -30.13 -2.92
C ALA A 699 -19.11 -31.13 -3.26
N ALA A 700 -20.10 -30.67 -4.06
CA ALA A 700 -21.20 -31.53 -4.50
C ALA A 700 -20.70 -32.77 -5.29
N HIS A 701 -19.68 -32.59 -6.14
CA HIS A 701 -19.06 -33.65 -6.91
C HIS A 701 -18.31 -34.65 -6.00
N LEU A 702 -17.51 -34.13 -5.06
CA LEU A 702 -16.77 -34.95 -4.07
C LEU A 702 -17.70 -35.78 -3.16
N ASP A 703 -18.86 -35.22 -2.81
CA ASP A 703 -19.87 -35.96 -1.99
C ASP A 703 -20.60 -37.06 -2.77
N SER A 704 -20.73 -36.90 -4.09
CA SER A 704 -21.34 -37.93 -4.96
C SER A 704 -20.37 -39.06 -5.33
N ALA A 705 -19.06 -38.77 -5.31
CA ALA A 705 -18.00 -39.70 -5.70
C ALA A 705 -17.39 -40.51 -4.54
N GLY A 706 -17.79 -40.19 -3.27
CA GLY A 706 -17.24 -40.76 -2.03
C GLY A 706 -17.99 -41.92 -1.44
#